data_1c66aa139def19487515452733b1d10a
#
_entry.id   1c66aa139def19487515452733b1d10a
#
_cell.length_a   1.000
_cell.length_b   1.000
_cell.length_c   1.000
_cell.angle_alpha   90.00
_cell.angle_beta   90.00
_cell.angle_gamma   90.00
#
_symmetry.space_group_name_H-M   'P 1'
#
loop_
_entity.id
_entity.type
_entity.pdbx_description
1 polymer ?
#
loop_
_entity_poly.entity_id
_entity_poly.type
_entity_poly.pdbx_seq_one_letter_code
_entity_poly.pdbx_strand_id
1 'polypeptide(L)'
;MTRTGGATDAGGTIGAGGVISTGGATGTGGATATGGSATGGTATGGARIGGATTGGVAATGGTATGGVIRTGGTGAGGVATGGAGAGGATRTGGANTGGVGAGGSVTGGAGVGGAATGGAGAGGSVTGGAATGGSATGGATRTGGTNTGGVATGGAGTGGAGGASTVASGKREMESLDRGVIAINQGGGKVYVGWRMFGLDPGSIGFNVYRATAGAAAVKLNASPITATTDYVDSGADVTKSNAYHVAPVVGGVEQDASAAYTLPANAPAQQYLSVPLRDGGLNYAQANVGDLDGDGQYELVVKWSKSANVDPGSHTTATATVYVDAYKLDGSFLWRVDLGWNLESGSDFTPLLVYDVDGDGKAEVITKTSEGTIDGTGVTIGDTDGDGKTDYRNSDGRVLSGPEFMSIYRGTDGKELIRTNWIARGSVSDWGDSTGNRSCRQQMGIAYLDGAHPSIIMSRGVYAYQVVQAWDYRGGALSKLWAWDNGGKGQSGEWYSSAQCLRMGDANGDGYDEILKGPLALDHTGKTLWDEKLIKGHGDYFHIGILTPARSGLQIFRILEAAQDNGVAMLDAATGTVLWGKTIAGDASRGYASHIDSRQKGAQCWAGQINDDLLNYDGTVICNGTSPSKGDHWAPIWWEGGFTRSITDEFSGNDGVHINQWNGASCSLTELMKTGSGTRITQTIADILGDWREELVIGLPNEIRVYTTTIPATGRLYTLMHNPMYRLNVGQSAQRNFGTSLPDYYLGTGMSTPPAPDIKYVGPPH
;
A
#
# COMPACT_ATOMS: atom_id res chain seq x y z
N MET A 1 -35.38 28.37 -19.73
CA MET A 1 -34.75 27.37 -20.54
C MET A 1 -34.11 26.42 -19.67
N THR A 2 -34.60 25.31 -19.76
CA THR A 2 -34.13 24.33 -18.87
C THR A 2 -32.90 23.76 -19.40
N ARG A 3 -31.98 23.76 -18.70
CA ARG A 3 -30.88 23.07 -19.04
C ARG A 3 -30.79 22.00 -18.12
N THR A 4 -30.88 20.97 -18.48
CA THR A 4 -30.64 19.86 -17.71
C THR A 4 -29.21 19.61 -17.82
N GLY A 5 -28.56 19.83 -16.88
CA GLY A 5 -27.22 19.45 -16.92
C GLY A 5 -27.14 18.10 -16.36
N GLY A 6 -26.78 17.28 -17.06
CA GLY A 6 -26.50 16.02 -16.59
C GLY A 6 -25.12 15.99 -16.10
N ALA A 7 -24.99 15.98 -14.96
CA ALA A 7 -23.70 15.89 -14.46
C ALA A 7 -23.36 14.50 -14.49
N THR A 8 -22.49 14.23 -15.15
CA THR A 8 -22.06 12.95 -15.12
C THR A 8 -20.99 12.92 -14.16
N ASP A 9 -21.19 12.33 -13.26
CA ASP A 9 -20.18 12.06 -12.38
C ASP A 9 -19.29 11.12 -13.00
N ALA A 10 -18.32 11.58 -13.47
CA ALA A 10 -17.47 10.75 -14.14
C ALA A 10 -16.56 10.13 -13.22
N GLY A 11 -16.87 10.00 -12.17
CA GLY A 11 -15.96 9.55 -11.29
C GLY A 11 -15.28 8.34 -11.59
N GLY A 12 -14.39 8.46 -12.05
CA GLY A 12 -13.46 7.54 -12.04
C GLY A 12 -13.64 6.17 -11.98
N THR A 13 -13.90 5.78 -12.92
CA THR A 13 -13.93 4.53 -12.96
C THR A 13 -12.71 4.02 -13.22
N ILE A 14 -12.11 3.53 -12.57
CA ILE A 14 -11.03 2.95 -12.83
C ILE A 14 -11.18 1.75 -13.16
N GLY A 15 -11.51 1.52 -13.60
CA GLY A 15 -11.64 0.43 -13.96
C GLY A 15 -10.73 -0.23 -14.48
N ALA A 16 -10.46 -0.91 -14.05
CA ALA A 16 -9.73 -1.67 -14.52
C ALA A 16 -10.26 -2.14 -15.65
N GLY A 17 -10.49 -2.13 -16.11
CA GLY A 17 -10.95 -2.63 -17.01
C GLY A 17 -11.26 -2.14 -18.03
N GLY A 18 -11.12 -1.72 -18.19
CA GLY A 18 -11.36 -1.38 -19.09
C GLY A 18 -11.78 -1.23 -20.14
N VAL A 19 -11.94 -1.17 -20.48
CA VAL A 19 -12.16 -0.94 -21.29
C VAL A 19 -12.49 -0.75 -22.30
N ILE A 20 -12.71 -0.69 -22.65
CA ILE A 20 -13.02 -0.43 -23.34
C ILE A 20 -13.37 -0.07 -24.33
N SER A 21 -13.49 0.24 -24.53
CA SER A 21 -13.85 0.69 -25.23
C SER A 21 -14.17 0.77 -26.22
N THR A 22 -14.47 0.98 -26.45
CA THR A 22 -14.77 1.16 -27.03
C THR A 22 -15.10 1.40 -27.97
N GLY A 23 -14.93 1.53 -28.08
CA GLY A 23 -15.16 1.81 -29.00
C GLY A 23 -15.94 1.86 -29.76
N GLY A 24 -16.26 1.61 -29.49
CA GLY A 24 -16.95 1.40 -30.17
C GLY A 24 -17.47 2.09 -31.09
N ALA A 25 -17.23 2.73 -31.02
CA ALA A 25 -17.72 3.55 -31.72
C ALA A 25 -17.82 3.13 -32.93
N THR A 26 -17.58 2.70 -33.15
CA THR A 26 -17.56 2.48 -34.17
C THR A 26 -18.38 2.04 -34.78
N GLY A 27 -18.60 1.98 -34.29
CA GLY A 27 -19.28 1.57 -34.81
C GLY A 27 -19.74 1.70 -35.85
N THR A 28 -19.96 1.91 -36.10
CA THR A 28 -20.51 2.20 -37.07
C THR A 28 -19.98 1.84 -38.03
N GLY A 29 -19.25 1.81 -37.83
CA GLY A 29 -18.75 1.67 -38.81
C GLY A 29 -19.03 0.71 -39.35
N GLY A 30 -19.24 0.31 -38.86
CA GLY A 30 -19.37 -0.52 -39.32
C GLY A 30 -19.90 -0.66 -40.38
N ALA A 31 -20.10 -0.21 -40.55
CA ALA A 31 -20.72 -0.25 -41.41
C ALA A 31 -20.13 -0.69 -42.41
N THR A 32 -19.73 -0.93 -42.40
CA THR A 32 -19.38 -1.12 -43.32
C THR A 32 -19.02 -1.99 -43.78
N ALA A 33 -19.11 -2.16 -43.58
CA ALA A 33 -18.70 -2.77 -43.83
C ALA A 33 -18.81 -3.29 -44.89
N THR A 34 -18.89 -3.09 -45.20
CA THR A 34 -18.97 -3.44 -46.08
C THR A 34 -18.19 -3.96 -46.57
N GLY A 35 -17.95 -3.78 -46.15
CA GLY A 35 -17.29 -4.22 -46.43
C GLY A 35 -16.77 -4.74 -46.82
N GLY A 36 -16.80 -4.76 -46.76
CA GLY A 36 -16.20 -5.21 -46.97
C GLY A 36 -15.76 -5.83 -47.51
N SER A 37 -15.92 -5.93 -47.63
CA SER A 37 -15.45 -6.46 -48.03
C SER A 37 -14.71 -6.80 -48.28
N ALA A 38 -14.70 -6.60 -48.34
CA ALA A 38 -14.02 -6.78 -48.48
C ALA A 38 -13.22 -7.28 -48.60
N THR A 39 -13.08 -7.28 -48.62
CA THR A 39 -12.29 -7.68 -48.62
C THR A 39 -11.89 -8.18 -47.87
N GLY A 40 -12.06 -8.20 -47.63
CA GLY A 40 -11.65 -8.65 -46.74
C GLY A 40 -11.76 -9.01 -45.91
N GLY A 41 -11.71 -8.98 -45.97
CA GLY A 41 -11.53 -9.28 -45.02
C GLY A 41 -11.93 -9.59 -44.24
N THR A 42 -11.95 -9.70 -44.39
CA THR A 42 -12.10 -9.90 -43.59
C THR A 42 -12.70 -10.37 -43.03
N ALA A 43 -12.72 -10.46 -43.36
CA ALA A 43 -13.07 -10.80 -42.62
C ALA A 43 -13.50 -11.54 -42.16
N THR A 44 -13.40 -11.68 -42.31
CA THR A 44 -13.62 -12.30 -41.76
C THR A 44 -14.01 -12.84 -41.08
N GLY A 45 -13.86 -12.66 -41.10
CA GLY A 45 -14.02 -13.12 -40.19
C GLY A 45 -14.77 -13.65 -39.66
N GLY A 46 -14.87 -13.54 -39.80
CA GLY A 46 -15.29 -14.03 -39.03
C GLY A 46 -16.18 -14.68 -39.09
N ALA A 47 -16.31 -14.64 -39.60
CA ALA A 47 -16.93 -15.23 -39.37
C ALA A 47 -17.08 -16.10 -39.67
N ARG A 48 -16.60 -15.99 -40.25
CA ARG A 48 -16.58 -16.67 -40.35
C ARG A 48 -16.99 -17.39 -40.06
N ILE A 49 -17.10 -17.23 -40.08
CA ILE A 49 -17.33 -17.86 -39.79
C ILE A 49 -17.89 -18.37 -39.79
N GLY A 50 -17.84 -18.13 -40.18
CA GLY A 50 -18.07 -18.66 -39.99
C GLY A 50 -18.73 -19.19 -40.30
N GLY A 51 -18.73 -18.96 -40.74
CA GLY A 51 -18.94 -19.40 -40.78
C GLY A 51 -19.42 -20.05 -41.30
N ALA A 52 -19.31 -20.03 -41.78
CA ALA A 52 -19.44 -20.58 -42.07
C ALA A 52 -19.45 -21.18 -42.53
N THR A 53 -19.14 -21.14 -42.74
CA THR A 53 -18.95 -21.64 -42.91
C THR A 53 -18.98 -22.35 -43.04
N THR A 54 -18.83 -22.28 -43.29
CA THR A 54 -18.66 -22.88 -43.11
C THR A 54 -18.60 -23.29 -42.96
N GLY A 55 -18.44 -23.04 -42.89
CA GLY A 55 -18.17 -23.39 -42.32
C GLY A 55 -18.46 -23.80 -42.03
N GLY A 56 -18.25 -23.68 -42.35
CA GLY A 56 -18.09 -24.02 -41.72
C GLY A 56 -18.26 -24.44 -41.50
N VAL A 57 -18.01 -24.59 -41.86
CA VAL A 57 -17.86 -24.82 -41.33
C VAL A 57 -17.80 -25.12 -41.15
N ALA A 58 -17.40 -24.97 -41.40
CA ALA A 58 -17.10 -25.06 -40.92
C ALA A 58 -16.97 -25.16 -40.79
N ALA A 59 -16.49 -24.97 -40.99
CA ALA A 59 -16.08 -24.93 -40.48
C ALA A 59 -15.93 -25.06 -40.28
N THR A 60 -15.97 -25.23 -40.65
CA THR A 60 -15.70 -25.32 -40.19
C THR A 60 -15.85 -25.52 -39.65
N GLY A 61 -15.77 -25.37 -39.92
CA GLY A 61 -15.64 -25.49 -38.81
C GLY A 61 -16.09 -25.47 -38.13
N GLY A 62 -16.07 -25.23 -38.31
CA GLY A 62 -16.08 -25.14 -37.20
C GLY A 62 -16.57 -25.30 -36.62
N THR A 63 -16.54 -25.39 -36.79
CA THR A 63 -16.79 -25.50 -35.92
C THR A 63 -17.21 -25.69 -35.23
N ALA A 64 -17.24 -25.53 -35.36
CA ALA A 64 -17.42 -25.58 -34.26
C ALA A 64 -18.04 -26.00 -33.80
N THR A 65 -18.08 -26.03 -34.29
CA THR A 65 -18.58 -26.45 -33.69
C THR A 65 -18.65 -26.85 -32.92
N GLY A 66 -18.45 -26.74 -32.98
CA GLY A 66 -18.38 -27.11 -32.02
C GLY A 66 -18.67 -27.47 -31.18
N GLY A 67 -18.69 -27.48 -31.13
CA GLY A 67 -18.72 -27.77 -30.19
C GLY A 67 -19.28 -28.30 -29.51
N VAL A 68 -19.41 -28.64 -29.64
CA VAL A 68 -19.85 -29.03 -28.95
C VAL A 68 -20.12 -29.74 -28.29
N ILE A 69 -19.98 -29.88 -28.43
CA ILE A 69 -20.18 -30.38 -27.86
C ILE A 69 -20.24 -31.01 -27.03
N ARG A 70 -19.88 -31.21 -27.03
CA ARG A 70 -19.73 -31.70 -26.25
C ARG A 70 -20.33 -32.02 -25.43
N THR A 71 -20.37 -31.84 -25.56
CA THR A 71 -20.91 -31.95 -24.87
C THR A 71 -21.19 -32.60 -24.19
N GLY A 72 -21.06 -32.74 -24.37
CA GLY A 72 -21.27 -33.23 -23.74
C GLY A 72 -21.38 -33.76 -22.93
N GLY A 73 -21.01 -33.80 -23.00
CA GLY A 73 -20.93 -34.22 -22.23
C GLY A 73 -21.30 -34.65 -21.39
N THR A 74 -21.14 -34.68 -21.60
CA THR A 74 -21.35 -34.79 -21.01
C THR A 74 -21.57 -35.28 -20.11
N GLY A 75 -21.42 -35.15 -20.10
CA GLY A 75 -21.34 -35.41 -19.10
C GLY A 75 -21.91 -36.14 -18.45
N ALA A 76 -22.02 -36.17 -18.79
CA ALA A 76 -22.57 -36.72 -18.34
C ALA A 76 -22.34 -37.31 -17.43
N GLY A 77 -22.03 -37.25 -17.60
CA GLY A 77 -21.71 -37.75 -16.85
C GLY A 77 -21.99 -37.97 -15.85
N GLY A 78 -22.00 -37.66 -15.90
CA GLY A 78 -22.06 -37.76 -14.97
C GLY A 78 -22.37 -38.40 -14.14
N VAL A 79 -22.32 -38.67 -14.25
CA VAL A 79 -22.55 -39.04 -13.59
C VAL A 79 -22.44 -39.45 -12.66
N ALA A 80 -22.15 -39.33 -12.75
CA ALA A 80 -21.85 -39.47 -11.88
C ALA A 80 -22.34 -39.91 -10.95
N THR A 81 -22.59 -39.93 -11.14
CA THR A 81 -23.17 -40.22 -10.52
C THR A 81 -23.03 -40.85 -9.62
N GLY A 82 -22.68 -40.94 -9.83
CA GLY A 82 -22.48 -41.55 -9.05
C GLY A 82 -22.51 -41.64 -7.97
N GLY A 83 -22.39 -41.36 -8.17
CA GLY A 83 -22.32 -41.48 -7.28
C GLY A 83 -22.43 -41.88 -6.31
N ALA A 84 -22.31 -42.00 -6.61
CA ALA A 84 -22.26 -42.23 -5.88
C ALA A 84 -22.32 -42.31 -4.82
N GLY A 85 -22.33 -41.90 -4.95
CA GLY A 85 -22.28 -41.66 -3.91
C GLY A 85 -22.69 -42.47 -2.99
N ALA A 86 -23.00 -42.82 -3.37
CA ALA A 86 -23.51 -43.60 -2.61
C ALA A 86 -22.80 -44.01 -1.64
N GLY A 87 -22.08 -44.19 -2.02
CA GLY A 87 -21.47 -44.75 -1.20
C GLY A 87 -21.49 -44.34 0.03
N GLY A 88 -21.35 -43.52 -0.02
CA GLY A 88 -21.09 -43.09 1.13
C GLY A 88 -21.71 -43.63 2.20
N ALA A 89 -22.52 -43.79 1.91
CA ALA A 89 -23.22 -44.06 2.88
C ALA A 89 -22.77 -44.80 3.84
N THR A 90 -22.19 -45.39 3.48
CA THR A 90 -21.94 -46.16 4.25
C THR A 90 -21.43 -46.01 5.38
N ARG A 91 -20.97 -45.42 5.52
CA ARG A 91 -20.47 -45.22 6.51
C ARG A 91 -20.95 -45.31 7.66
N THR A 92 -21.59 -45.27 7.50
CA THR A 92 -22.20 -45.32 8.58
C THR A 92 -21.70 -46.15 9.48
N GLY A 93 -21.29 -46.66 9.14
CA GLY A 93 -20.89 -47.42 9.95
C GLY A 93 -20.41 -47.11 11.08
N GLY A 94 -20.35 -46.72 11.04
CA GLY A 94 -20.03 -46.59 12.01
C GLY A 94 -19.80 -46.57 13.07
N ALA A 95 -19.65 -46.67 12.96
CA ALA A 95 -19.15 -46.58 13.76
C ALA A 95 -19.08 -46.52 14.97
N ASN A 96 -19.22 -46.14 15.23
CA ASN A 96 -19.11 -45.74 16.23
C ASN A 96 -19.35 -46.20 17.37
N THR A 97 -19.62 -46.86 17.24
CA THR A 97 -19.94 -47.36 18.42
C THR A 97 -18.89 -47.68 19.26
N GLY A 98 -17.98 -47.52 18.93
CA GLY A 98 -17.06 -47.98 19.76
C GLY A 98 -16.65 -47.26 20.85
N GLY A 99 -16.81 -46.38 20.89
CA GLY A 99 -16.14 -45.69 21.82
C GLY A 99 -16.65 -45.52 23.13
N VAL A 100 -16.80 -46.38 23.74
CA VAL A 100 -17.07 -46.14 25.11
C VAL A 100 -15.75 -46.08 25.77
N GLY A 101 -15.30 -44.99 25.85
CA GLY A 101 -14.16 -44.80 26.69
C GLY A 101 -14.64 -44.82 28.09
N ALA A 102 -14.23 -45.73 28.79
CA ALA A 102 -14.47 -45.71 30.20
C ALA A 102 -13.79 -44.44 30.71
N GLY A 103 -14.57 -43.66 31.28
CA GLY A 103 -14.07 -42.47 31.81
C GLY A 103 -13.20 -42.71 33.02
N GLY A 104 -12.12 -42.17 32.96
CA GLY A 104 -11.35 -42.05 34.14
C GLY A 104 -11.96 -40.94 34.99
N SER A 105 -12.43 -41.31 36.08
CA SER A 105 -12.90 -40.33 37.04
C SER A 105 -11.70 -39.60 37.57
N VAL A 106 -11.69 -38.34 37.31
CA VAL A 106 -10.73 -37.49 37.95
C VAL A 106 -11.47 -36.93 39.16
N THR A 107 -11.15 -37.41 40.28
CA THR A 107 -11.61 -36.78 41.48
C THR A 107 -10.87 -35.49 41.65
N GLY A 108 -11.52 -34.45 41.28
CA GLY A 108 -11.00 -33.14 41.56
C GLY A 108 -11.21 -32.81 43.01
N GLY A 109 -10.18 -32.51 43.65
CA GLY A 109 -10.27 -32.03 45.03
C GLY A 109 -10.92 -30.67 45.04
N ALA A 110 -11.97 -30.58 45.75
CA ALA A 110 -12.63 -29.33 46.03
C ALA A 110 -11.75 -28.50 46.92
N GLY A 111 -11.23 -27.47 46.43
CA GLY A 111 -10.59 -26.47 47.24
C GLY A 111 -11.68 -25.55 47.78
N VAL A 112 -11.84 -25.62 49.05
CA VAL A 112 -12.77 -24.73 49.74
C VAL A 112 -12.14 -23.37 49.83
N GLY A 113 -12.61 -22.46 49.05
CA GLY A 113 -12.23 -21.08 49.16
C GLY A 113 -12.93 -20.42 50.32
N GLY A 114 -12.18 -19.93 51.21
CA GLY A 114 -12.75 -19.19 52.32
C GLY A 114 -13.20 -17.82 51.90
N ALA A 115 -14.38 -17.50 52.27
CA ALA A 115 -14.89 -16.17 52.11
C ALA A 115 -14.24 -15.23 53.09
N ALA A 116 -13.67 -14.19 52.61
CA ALA A 116 -13.23 -13.10 53.43
C ALA A 116 -14.23 -11.98 53.33
N THR A 117 -14.91 -11.75 54.44
CA THR A 117 -15.81 -10.61 54.56
C THR A 117 -14.99 -9.36 54.79
N GLY A 118 -15.12 -8.43 53.85
CA GLY A 118 -14.45 -7.15 53.98
C GLY A 118 -15.15 -6.24 54.97
N GLY A 119 -14.33 -5.58 55.71
CA GLY A 119 -14.80 -4.52 56.57
C GLY A 119 -14.68 -3.18 55.91
N ALA A 120 -15.74 -2.41 55.95
CA ALA A 120 -15.72 -1.04 55.56
C ALA A 120 -14.96 -0.19 56.57
N GLY A 121 -14.01 0.56 56.11
CA GLY A 121 -13.32 1.54 56.92
C GLY A 121 -13.53 2.91 56.37
N ALA A 122 -14.18 3.72 57.13
CA ALA A 122 -14.51 5.08 56.78
C ALA A 122 -13.35 6.03 57.12
N GLY A 123 -13.19 6.95 56.29
CA GLY A 123 -12.85 8.34 56.61
C GLY A 123 -11.54 8.65 57.22
N GLY A 124 -10.89 9.62 56.67
CA GLY A 124 -9.80 10.31 57.32
C GLY A 124 -9.22 11.40 56.40
N SER A 125 -9.85 12.55 56.41
CA SER A 125 -9.23 13.75 55.82
C SER A 125 -8.14 14.26 56.75
N VAL A 126 -7.03 14.60 56.22
CA VAL A 126 -6.04 15.42 56.90
C VAL A 126 -5.63 16.55 55.98
N THR A 127 -5.96 17.71 56.44
CA THR A 127 -5.55 18.99 55.88
C THR A 127 -4.19 19.39 56.36
N GLY A 128 -3.46 20.01 55.46
CA GLY A 128 -2.59 21.10 55.85
C GLY A 128 -1.16 20.81 56.23
N GLY A 129 -0.32 21.62 55.69
CA GLY A 129 1.02 21.76 56.16
C GLY A 129 1.95 22.37 55.12
N ALA A 130 1.96 23.66 55.02
CA ALA A 130 2.99 24.37 54.31
C ALA A 130 4.26 24.34 55.14
N ALA A 131 5.38 24.18 54.50
CA ALA A 131 6.67 24.41 55.12
C ALA A 131 7.57 25.11 54.11
N THR A 132 7.98 26.25 54.52
CA THR A 132 8.90 27.15 53.86
C THR A 132 10.35 26.76 54.10
N GLY A 133 11.19 27.03 53.14
CA GLY A 133 12.52 27.48 53.40
C GLY A 133 13.67 26.50 53.28
N GLY A 134 14.65 26.94 52.57
CA GLY A 134 15.98 26.35 52.62
C GLY A 134 16.82 26.68 51.41
N SER A 135 17.38 27.87 51.37
CA SER A 135 18.45 28.21 50.45
C SER A 135 19.71 27.48 50.76
N ALA A 136 20.40 27.02 49.76
CA ALA A 136 21.80 26.66 49.90
C ALA A 136 22.54 27.14 48.64
N THR A 137 23.36 28.12 48.87
CA THR A 137 24.31 28.68 47.93
C THR A 137 25.52 27.76 47.81
N GLY A 138 25.93 27.51 46.61
CA GLY A 138 27.20 26.87 46.35
C GLY A 138 27.71 27.34 44.98
N GLY A 139 28.61 28.28 45.04
CA GLY A 139 29.23 28.86 43.89
C GLY A 139 30.37 28.00 43.32
N ALA A 140 30.57 28.10 42.06
CA ALA A 140 31.82 27.73 41.42
C ALA A 140 32.05 28.63 40.23
N THR A 141 33.04 29.44 40.37
CA THR A 141 33.57 30.34 39.37
C THR A 141 34.28 29.60 38.27
N ARG A 142 34.05 30.02 37.03
CA ARG A 142 35.01 29.81 35.98
C ARG A 142 35.05 31.01 35.07
N THR A 143 36.22 31.52 35.00
CA THR A 143 36.68 32.62 34.16
C THR A 143 36.66 32.25 32.67
N GLY A 144 36.14 33.04 31.84
CA GLY A 144 36.85 34.04 31.06
C GLY A 144 37.18 33.54 29.67
N GLY A 145 36.68 34.25 28.70
CA GLY A 145 37.08 34.11 27.33
C GLY A 145 36.35 35.17 26.50
N THR A 146 37.03 36.22 26.23
CA THR A 146 36.57 37.35 25.42
C THR A 146 36.52 36.94 23.95
N ASN A 147 35.51 37.40 23.26
CA ASN A 147 35.71 37.72 21.87
C ASN A 147 34.75 38.79 21.39
N THR A 148 35.32 39.71 20.70
CA THR A 148 34.81 40.92 20.15
C THR A 148 33.97 40.67 18.89
N GLY A 149 32.83 41.16 18.75
CA GLY A 149 32.45 42.40 18.14
C GLY A 149 32.05 42.22 16.69
N GLY A 150 30.81 42.47 16.36
CA GLY A 150 30.31 42.66 15.03
C GLY A 150 28.95 43.30 15.08
N VAL A 151 28.88 44.54 14.63
CA VAL A 151 27.70 45.37 14.60
C VAL A 151 26.82 44.98 13.43
N ALA A 152 25.55 44.78 13.65
CA ALA A 152 24.54 44.75 12.60
C ALA A 152 23.33 45.56 13.03
N THR A 153 23.01 46.53 12.25
CA THR A 153 21.92 47.46 12.44
C THR A 153 20.60 46.88 11.95
N GLY A 154 19.61 47.16 12.65
CA GLY A 154 18.29 46.64 12.75
C GLY A 154 17.30 46.93 11.66
N GLY A 155 16.22 46.28 11.85
CA GLY A 155 14.95 46.50 11.19
C GLY A 155 13.87 45.91 12.06
N ALA A 156 13.03 46.75 12.60
CA ALA A 156 11.94 46.32 13.43
C ALA A 156 10.77 45.88 12.57
N GLY A 157 10.41 44.62 12.69
CA GLY A 157 9.19 44.07 12.17
C GLY A 157 8.40 43.50 13.32
N THR A 158 7.20 44.01 13.53
CA THR A 158 6.30 43.48 14.53
C THR A 158 5.68 42.21 14.03
N GLY A 159 6.21 41.08 14.46
CA GLY A 159 5.63 39.76 14.22
C GLY A 159 4.78 39.36 15.39
N GLY A 160 3.65 38.80 15.10
CA GLY A 160 2.79 38.20 16.10
C GLY A 160 3.49 37.04 16.78
N ALA A 161 3.17 36.82 18.03
CA ALA A 161 3.69 35.69 18.79
C ALA A 161 3.07 34.39 18.29
N GLY A 162 3.79 33.70 17.47
CA GLY A 162 3.53 32.33 17.18
C GLY A 162 3.91 31.52 18.40
N GLY A 163 3.06 30.61 18.81
CA GLY A 163 3.37 29.68 19.87
C GLY A 163 4.58 28.85 19.43
N ALA A 164 5.48 28.64 20.35
CA ALA A 164 6.61 27.78 20.12
C ALA A 164 6.12 26.34 19.97
N SER A 165 6.30 25.80 18.78
CA SER A 165 6.06 24.42 18.54
C SER A 165 7.04 23.60 19.36
N THR A 166 6.54 22.69 20.17
CA THR A 166 7.41 21.79 20.92
C THR A 166 7.75 20.62 20.03
N VAL A 167 8.99 20.53 19.63
CA VAL A 167 9.48 19.42 18.82
C VAL A 167 9.27 18.13 19.60
N ALA A 168 8.84 17.06 18.90
CA ALA A 168 8.65 15.75 19.50
C ALA A 168 9.95 15.25 20.14
N SER A 169 9.83 14.59 21.27
CA SER A 169 11.00 14.17 22.04
C SER A 169 11.34 12.68 21.92
N GLY A 170 10.54 11.92 21.23
CA GLY A 170 10.71 10.48 21.06
C GLY A 170 11.32 10.12 19.72
N LYS A 171 11.99 8.99 19.70
CA LYS A 171 12.38 8.34 18.44
C LYS A 171 11.23 7.49 17.94
N ARG A 172 10.98 7.51 16.65
CA ARG A 172 9.91 6.72 16.02
C ARG A 172 10.21 5.23 16.13
N GLU A 173 9.24 4.47 16.60
CA GLU A 173 9.32 3.01 16.64
C GLU A 173 9.24 2.44 15.24
N MET A 174 10.17 1.53 14.92
CA MET A 174 10.25 0.85 13.63
C MET A 174 10.60 -0.61 13.84
N GLU A 175 10.06 -1.48 13.02
CA GLU A 175 10.35 -2.90 13.09
C GLU A 175 11.84 -3.19 12.88
N SER A 176 12.34 -4.21 13.60
CA SER A 176 13.69 -4.72 13.44
C SER A 176 13.71 -5.69 12.27
N LEU A 177 14.47 -5.41 11.23
CA LEU A 177 14.52 -6.26 10.04
C LEU A 177 15.78 -7.10 10.00
N ASP A 178 15.73 -8.21 9.27
CA ASP A 178 16.92 -8.95 8.89
C ASP A 178 17.58 -8.28 7.66
N ARG A 179 18.75 -8.81 7.23
CA ARG A 179 19.47 -8.25 6.06
C ARG A 179 18.76 -8.50 4.72
N GLY A 180 17.64 -9.17 4.68
CA GLY A 180 16.82 -9.36 3.48
C GLY A 180 17.60 -9.93 2.30
N VAL A 181 18.51 -10.84 2.53
CA VAL A 181 19.36 -11.38 1.46
C VAL A 181 18.49 -12.10 0.44
N ILE A 182 18.67 -11.74 -0.83
CA ILE A 182 18.01 -12.37 -1.98
C ILE A 182 19.04 -12.79 -3.01
N ALA A 183 18.80 -13.90 -3.69
CA ALA A 183 19.65 -14.37 -4.77
C ALA A 183 18.84 -14.74 -5.99
N ILE A 184 19.12 -14.12 -7.13
CA ILE A 184 18.38 -14.27 -8.38
C ILE A 184 19.28 -14.82 -9.46
N ASN A 185 18.89 -15.95 -10.05
CA ASN A 185 19.58 -16.51 -11.20
C ASN A 185 19.33 -15.63 -12.44
N GLN A 186 20.36 -14.96 -12.91
CA GLN A 186 20.31 -14.13 -14.12
C GLN A 186 20.50 -14.94 -15.41
N GLY A 187 20.79 -16.23 -15.28
CA GLY A 187 21.24 -17.06 -16.40
C GLY A 187 22.72 -16.88 -16.71
N GLY A 188 23.24 -17.74 -17.57
CA GLY A 188 24.65 -17.70 -17.97
C GLY A 188 25.64 -17.91 -16.83
N GLY A 189 25.23 -18.56 -15.75
CA GLY A 189 26.09 -18.82 -14.59
C GLY A 189 26.26 -17.61 -13.67
N LYS A 190 25.40 -16.62 -13.79
CA LYS A 190 25.45 -15.44 -12.95
C LYS A 190 24.29 -15.45 -11.96
N VAL A 191 24.58 -15.06 -10.74
CA VAL A 191 23.59 -14.89 -9.68
C VAL A 191 23.74 -13.47 -9.13
N TYR A 192 22.67 -12.71 -9.18
CA TYR A 192 22.58 -11.43 -8.50
C TYR A 192 22.25 -11.69 -7.03
N VAL A 193 22.94 -11.00 -6.12
CA VAL A 193 22.74 -11.09 -4.68
C VAL A 193 22.57 -9.67 -4.15
N GLY A 194 21.44 -9.39 -3.49
CA GLY A 194 21.16 -8.11 -2.85
C GLY A 194 20.91 -8.28 -1.36
N TRP A 195 21.14 -7.21 -0.59
CA TRP A 195 20.90 -7.21 0.87
C TRP A 195 20.63 -5.80 1.38
N ARG A 196 20.04 -5.69 2.59
CA ARG A 196 19.73 -4.41 3.22
C ARG A 196 20.91 -3.82 3.97
N MET A 197 21.09 -2.52 3.85
CA MET A 197 21.76 -1.67 4.83
C MET A 197 20.69 -1.09 5.75
N PHE A 198 20.90 -1.07 7.04
CA PHE A 198 19.91 -0.56 8.00
C PHE A 198 20.04 0.94 8.23
N GLY A 199 18.94 1.57 8.68
CA GLY A 199 18.92 3.00 8.97
C GLY A 199 19.90 3.42 10.06
N LEU A 200 20.19 2.53 11.02
CA LEU A 200 21.11 2.79 12.11
C LEU A 200 22.51 2.21 11.89
N ASP A 201 22.79 1.62 10.73
CA ASP A 201 24.13 1.16 10.39
C ASP A 201 25.11 2.35 10.29
N PRO A 202 26.34 2.21 10.75
CA PRO A 202 27.35 3.25 10.54
C PRO A 202 27.55 3.52 9.04
N GLY A 203 27.64 4.77 8.64
CA GLY A 203 27.88 5.13 7.25
C GLY A 203 29.16 4.52 6.64
N SER A 204 30.07 4.03 7.47
CA SER A 204 31.32 3.36 7.05
C SER A 204 31.20 1.84 6.95
N ILE A 205 30.02 1.25 7.21
CA ILE A 205 29.84 -0.20 7.19
C ILE A 205 30.19 -0.76 5.82
N GLY A 206 30.82 -1.93 5.79
CA GLY A 206 31.03 -2.71 4.59
C GLY A 206 30.45 -4.10 4.74
N PHE A 207 30.44 -4.88 3.67
CA PHE A 207 29.84 -6.22 3.69
C PHE A 207 30.76 -7.23 3.00
N ASN A 208 30.87 -8.41 3.59
CA ASN A 208 31.43 -9.58 2.98
C ASN A 208 30.29 -10.51 2.52
N VAL A 209 30.38 -11.02 1.32
CA VAL A 209 29.40 -11.91 0.71
C VAL A 209 29.94 -13.32 0.68
N TYR A 210 29.14 -14.26 1.08
CA TYR A 210 29.51 -15.68 1.16
C TYR A 210 28.54 -16.57 0.38
N ARG A 211 29.06 -17.65 -0.18
CA ARG A 211 28.27 -18.69 -0.83
C ARG A 211 28.63 -20.08 -0.31
N ALA A 212 27.64 -20.87 0.03
CA ALA A 212 27.76 -22.29 0.34
C ALA A 212 27.05 -23.08 -0.79
N THR A 213 27.80 -23.87 -1.55
CA THR A 213 27.24 -24.65 -2.66
C THR A 213 26.98 -26.09 -2.21
N ALA A 214 25.78 -26.60 -2.41
CA ALA A 214 25.36 -27.97 -2.08
C ALA A 214 25.68 -28.35 -0.62
N GLY A 215 25.55 -27.41 0.29
CA GLY A 215 25.78 -27.62 1.71
C GLY A 215 27.25 -27.67 2.13
N ALA A 216 28.16 -27.35 1.24
CA ALA A 216 29.59 -27.23 1.59
C ALA A 216 29.84 -25.99 2.46
N ALA A 217 31.03 -25.89 3.02
CA ALA A 217 31.43 -24.71 3.78
C ALA A 217 31.35 -23.47 2.91
N ALA A 218 30.83 -22.41 3.47
CA ALA A 218 30.70 -21.15 2.77
C ALA A 218 32.06 -20.56 2.40
N VAL A 219 32.13 -20.00 1.20
CA VAL A 219 33.33 -19.33 0.71
C VAL A 219 33.04 -17.85 0.51
N LYS A 220 33.99 -17.02 0.90
CA LYS A 220 33.92 -15.57 0.71
C LYS A 220 34.11 -15.24 -0.75
N LEU A 221 33.24 -14.43 -1.32
CA LEU A 221 33.25 -14.10 -2.75
C LEU A 221 33.98 -12.79 -3.07
N ASN A 222 34.01 -11.84 -2.19
CA ASN A 222 34.65 -10.54 -2.39
C ASN A 222 36.00 -10.45 -1.67
N ALA A 223 36.98 -9.84 -2.33
CA ALA A 223 38.33 -9.72 -1.78
C ALA A 223 38.37 -8.71 -0.62
N SER A 224 37.64 -7.64 -0.72
CA SER A 224 37.54 -6.56 0.29
C SER A 224 36.09 -6.25 0.58
N PRO A 225 35.74 -5.76 1.77
CA PRO A 225 34.38 -5.43 2.10
C PRO A 225 33.77 -4.46 1.08
N ILE A 226 32.56 -4.75 0.65
CA ILE A 226 31.81 -3.91 -0.29
C ILE A 226 31.25 -2.72 0.51
N THR A 227 31.60 -1.51 0.10
CA THR A 227 31.19 -0.28 0.77
C THR A 227 30.42 0.68 -0.13
N ALA A 228 30.38 0.40 -1.44
CA ALA A 228 29.79 1.32 -2.42
C ALA A 228 28.34 0.98 -2.75
N THR A 229 27.96 -0.27 -2.60
CA THR A 229 26.60 -0.77 -2.91
C THR A 229 26.18 -1.80 -1.87
N THR A 230 24.95 -2.29 -1.99
CA THR A 230 24.42 -3.41 -1.21
C THR A 230 23.98 -4.55 -2.13
N ASP A 231 24.74 -4.75 -3.18
CA ASP A 231 24.54 -5.85 -4.11
C ASP A 231 25.87 -6.44 -4.61
N TYR A 232 25.78 -7.62 -5.21
CA TYR A 232 26.93 -8.33 -5.76
C TYR A 232 26.49 -9.30 -6.87
N VAL A 233 27.26 -9.38 -7.94
CA VAL A 233 27.01 -10.37 -9.01
C VAL A 233 28.03 -11.49 -8.91
N ASP A 234 27.59 -12.65 -8.46
CA ASP A 234 28.41 -13.87 -8.43
C ASP A 234 28.44 -14.50 -9.83
N SER A 235 29.58 -14.45 -10.48
CA SER A 235 29.81 -15.01 -11.81
C SER A 235 30.39 -16.43 -11.76
N GLY A 236 30.52 -17.03 -10.60
CA GLY A 236 31.10 -18.36 -10.39
C GLY A 236 30.14 -19.37 -9.79
N ALA A 237 28.86 -19.10 -9.78
CA ALA A 237 27.88 -19.98 -9.19
C ALA A 237 27.60 -21.21 -10.09
N ASP A 238 27.61 -22.40 -9.51
CA ASP A 238 27.11 -23.60 -10.16
C ASP A 238 25.59 -23.70 -9.87
N VAL A 239 24.80 -23.10 -10.75
CA VAL A 239 23.33 -23.04 -10.60
C VAL A 239 22.66 -24.40 -10.79
N THR A 240 23.39 -25.46 -11.18
CA THR A 240 22.84 -26.82 -11.17
C THR A 240 22.76 -27.41 -9.76
N LYS A 241 23.32 -26.71 -8.79
CA LYS A 241 23.30 -27.08 -7.37
C LYS A 241 22.63 -25.95 -6.58
N SER A 242 22.19 -26.28 -5.37
CA SER A 242 21.74 -25.25 -4.45
C SER A 242 22.90 -24.38 -3.99
N ASN A 243 22.63 -23.08 -3.91
CA ASN A 243 23.61 -22.10 -3.46
C ASN A 243 22.98 -21.24 -2.37
N ALA A 244 23.52 -21.32 -1.17
CA ALA A 244 23.08 -20.52 -0.04
C ALA A 244 23.98 -19.31 0.11
N TYR A 245 23.41 -18.12 0.05
CA TYR A 245 24.11 -16.85 0.17
C TYR A 245 23.79 -16.17 1.49
N HIS A 246 24.80 -15.60 2.12
CA HIS A 246 24.65 -14.72 3.26
C HIS A 246 25.69 -13.59 3.22
N VAL A 247 25.43 -12.55 3.98
CA VAL A 247 26.36 -11.44 4.14
C VAL A 247 26.80 -11.31 5.59
N ALA A 248 28.04 -10.85 5.77
CA ALA A 248 28.56 -10.50 7.08
C ALA A 248 28.95 -9.02 7.08
N PRO A 249 28.33 -8.19 7.92
CA PRO A 249 28.69 -6.78 8.04
C PRO A 249 30.11 -6.62 8.57
N VAL A 250 30.80 -5.57 8.13
CA VAL A 250 32.15 -5.21 8.58
C VAL A 250 32.13 -3.79 9.13
N VAL A 251 32.35 -3.65 10.42
CA VAL A 251 32.35 -2.37 11.10
C VAL A 251 33.71 -2.11 11.73
N GLY A 252 34.33 -0.98 11.38
CA GLY A 252 35.67 -0.65 11.88
C GLY A 252 36.71 -1.67 11.48
N GLY A 253 36.51 -2.41 10.38
CA GLY A 253 37.42 -3.44 9.89
C GLY A 253 37.21 -4.81 10.55
N VAL A 254 36.23 -4.96 11.42
CA VAL A 254 35.90 -6.21 12.12
C VAL A 254 34.61 -6.77 11.55
N GLU A 255 34.65 -8.02 11.13
CA GLU A 255 33.48 -8.73 10.64
C GLU A 255 32.56 -9.07 11.81
N GLN A 256 31.27 -8.85 11.62
CA GLN A 256 30.22 -9.09 12.57
C GLN A 256 29.48 -10.41 12.27
N ASP A 257 28.48 -10.76 13.05
CA ASP A 257 27.67 -11.96 12.84
C ASP A 257 27.03 -11.92 11.47
N ALA A 258 26.97 -13.09 10.85
CA ALA A 258 26.41 -13.26 9.51
C ALA A 258 24.89 -13.17 9.55
N SER A 259 24.33 -12.65 8.47
CA SER A 259 22.88 -12.69 8.26
C SER A 259 22.33 -14.10 8.10
N ALA A 260 21.02 -14.23 8.17
CA ALA A 260 20.32 -15.41 7.67
C ALA A 260 20.73 -15.64 6.20
N ALA A 261 20.68 -16.89 5.77
CA ALA A 261 21.08 -17.26 4.41
C ALA A 261 19.87 -17.46 3.51
N TYR A 262 19.91 -16.84 2.35
CA TYR A 262 18.96 -17.15 1.27
C TYR A 262 19.49 -18.30 0.42
N THR A 263 18.67 -19.35 0.23
CA THR A 263 19.06 -20.52 -0.57
C THR A 263 18.42 -20.48 -1.96
N LEU A 264 19.20 -20.20 -2.97
CA LEU A 264 18.80 -20.38 -4.36
C LEU A 264 18.76 -21.90 -4.65
N PRO A 265 17.60 -22.47 -5.00
CA PRO A 265 17.50 -23.90 -5.24
C PRO A 265 18.34 -24.37 -6.44
N ALA A 266 18.66 -25.65 -6.48
CA ALA A 266 19.31 -26.25 -7.64
C ALA A 266 18.40 -26.13 -8.87
N ASN A 267 18.99 -25.72 -9.98
CA ASN A 267 18.31 -25.53 -11.26
C ASN A 267 17.22 -24.44 -11.19
N ALA A 268 17.33 -23.48 -10.29
CA ALA A 268 16.42 -22.35 -10.23
C ALA A 268 16.38 -21.67 -11.61
N PRO A 269 15.19 -21.37 -12.12
CA PRO A 269 15.06 -20.73 -13.42
C PRO A 269 15.68 -19.32 -13.44
N ALA A 270 16.09 -18.89 -14.62
CA ALA A 270 16.54 -17.51 -14.81
C ALA A 270 15.32 -16.61 -14.90
N GLN A 271 14.94 -16.03 -13.78
CA GLN A 271 13.77 -15.15 -13.67
C GLN A 271 13.97 -14.09 -12.60
N GLN A 272 13.43 -12.90 -12.83
CA GLN A 272 13.58 -11.75 -11.93
C GLN A 272 12.39 -11.61 -10.98
N TYR A 273 11.83 -12.68 -10.49
CA TYR A 273 10.72 -12.62 -9.54
C TYR A 273 10.66 -13.83 -8.62
N LEU A 274 10.06 -13.63 -7.46
CA LEU A 274 9.61 -14.70 -6.58
C LEU A 274 8.14 -14.99 -6.92
N SER A 275 7.77 -16.27 -6.94
CA SER A 275 6.40 -16.71 -7.16
C SER A 275 5.77 -17.14 -5.84
N VAL A 276 4.65 -16.54 -5.51
CA VAL A 276 3.84 -16.86 -4.33
C VAL A 276 2.52 -17.42 -4.82
N PRO A 277 2.37 -18.74 -4.89
CA PRO A 277 1.13 -19.39 -5.35
C PRO A 277 -0.02 -19.08 -4.42
N LEU A 278 -1.15 -18.67 -4.98
CA LEU A 278 -2.37 -18.46 -4.19
C LEU A 278 -2.98 -19.81 -3.79
N ARG A 279 -3.46 -19.89 -2.56
CA ARG A 279 -4.15 -21.05 -2.01
C ARG A 279 -5.34 -21.46 -2.88
N ASP A 280 -6.10 -20.47 -3.36
CA ASP A 280 -7.23 -20.69 -4.26
C ASP A 280 -7.06 -19.76 -5.47
N GLY A 281 -7.22 -20.26 -6.65
CA GLY A 281 -7.11 -19.47 -7.86
C GLY A 281 -8.37 -18.65 -8.15
N GLY A 282 -8.30 -17.87 -9.22
CA GLY A 282 -9.41 -17.05 -9.70
C GLY A 282 -9.38 -15.62 -9.23
N LEU A 283 -8.21 -15.09 -8.89
CA LEU A 283 -8.03 -13.70 -8.52
C LEU A 283 -8.48 -12.82 -9.70
N ASN A 284 -9.41 -11.94 -9.44
CA ASN A 284 -9.90 -10.96 -10.41
C ASN A 284 -9.70 -9.52 -9.91
N TYR A 285 -9.63 -9.34 -8.61
CA TYR A 285 -9.31 -8.09 -7.95
C TYR A 285 -8.38 -8.39 -6.79
N ALA A 286 -7.33 -7.62 -6.65
CA ALA A 286 -6.44 -7.71 -5.49
C ALA A 286 -5.78 -6.36 -5.18
N GLN A 287 -5.32 -6.25 -3.96
CA GLN A 287 -4.37 -5.27 -3.46
C GLN A 287 -3.47 -5.99 -2.45
N ALA A 288 -2.22 -5.60 -2.36
CA ALA A 288 -1.27 -6.24 -1.47
C ALA A 288 -0.57 -5.21 -0.60
N ASN A 289 -0.13 -5.66 0.55
CA ASN A 289 0.69 -4.92 1.48
C ASN A 289 1.71 -5.86 2.11
N VAL A 290 2.70 -5.31 2.81
CA VAL A 290 3.75 -6.09 3.46
C VAL A 290 3.95 -5.66 4.90
N GLY A 291 4.35 -6.62 5.73
CA GLY A 291 4.76 -6.40 7.11
C GLY A 291 5.44 -7.66 7.65
N ASP A 292 6.28 -7.51 8.64
CA ASP A 292 6.86 -8.63 9.39
C ASP A 292 5.79 -9.15 10.36
N LEU A 293 5.06 -10.18 9.95
CA LEU A 293 3.90 -10.68 10.70
C LEU A 293 4.29 -11.59 11.85
N ASP A 294 5.44 -12.22 11.81
CA ASP A 294 5.85 -13.18 12.83
C ASP A 294 7.11 -12.77 13.61
N GLY A 295 7.71 -11.66 13.25
CA GLY A 295 8.85 -11.06 13.95
C GLY A 295 10.16 -11.77 13.61
N ASP A 296 10.30 -12.31 12.39
CA ASP A 296 11.55 -12.94 11.94
C ASP A 296 12.45 -11.98 11.14
N GLY A 297 12.03 -10.73 10.98
CA GLY A 297 12.76 -9.68 10.29
C GLY A 297 12.56 -9.70 8.78
N GLN A 298 11.76 -10.61 8.24
CA GLN A 298 11.41 -10.65 6.83
C GLN A 298 9.96 -10.23 6.67
N TYR A 299 9.65 -9.69 5.50
CA TYR A 299 8.28 -9.30 5.21
C TYR A 299 7.44 -10.46 4.67
N GLU A 300 6.22 -10.57 5.17
CA GLU A 300 5.16 -11.37 4.59
C GLU A 300 4.28 -10.52 3.68
N LEU A 301 3.64 -11.17 2.71
CA LEU A 301 2.62 -10.58 1.86
C LEU A 301 1.25 -10.74 2.51
N VAL A 302 0.54 -9.65 2.64
CA VAL A 302 -0.88 -9.63 3.02
C VAL A 302 -1.69 -9.23 1.79
N VAL A 303 -2.44 -10.15 1.24
CA VAL A 303 -3.16 -9.98 -0.03
C VAL A 303 -4.65 -9.92 0.21
N LYS A 304 -5.23 -8.75 -0.03
CA LYS A 304 -6.68 -8.57 -0.05
C LYS A 304 -7.16 -8.84 -1.47
N TRP A 305 -8.01 -9.83 -1.67
CA TRP A 305 -8.39 -10.26 -3.00
C TRP A 305 -9.81 -10.82 -3.09
N SER A 306 -10.37 -10.89 -4.31
CA SER A 306 -11.68 -11.45 -4.60
C SER A 306 -11.73 -12.09 -5.97
N LYS A 307 -12.66 -13.04 -6.14
CA LYS A 307 -13.06 -13.54 -7.46
C LYS A 307 -14.02 -12.58 -8.15
N SER A 308 -14.60 -11.65 -7.43
CA SER A 308 -15.35 -10.54 -7.99
C SER A 308 -14.41 -9.48 -8.58
N ALA A 309 -14.89 -8.72 -9.53
CA ALA A 309 -14.18 -7.55 -10.03
C ALA A 309 -14.12 -6.47 -8.94
N ASN A 310 -13.25 -5.48 -9.14
CA ASN A 310 -13.21 -4.28 -8.35
C ASN A 310 -14.51 -3.49 -8.55
N VAL A 311 -15.31 -3.36 -7.50
CA VAL A 311 -16.57 -2.60 -7.51
C VAL A 311 -16.26 -1.18 -7.07
N ASP A 312 -16.68 -0.21 -7.88
CA ASP A 312 -16.61 1.20 -7.51
C ASP A 312 -17.95 1.65 -6.94
N PRO A 313 -17.98 2.36 -5.79
CA PRO A 313 -19.24 2.82 -5.19
C PRO A 313 -20.11 3.67 -6.11
N GLY A 314 -19.53 4.37 -7.08
CA GLY A 314 -20.25 5.20 -8.05
C GLY A 314 -20.81 4.41 -9.23
N SER A 315 -20.28 3.22 -9.51
CA SER A 315 -20.68 2.44 -10.68
C SER A 315 -21.99 1.66 -10.49
N HIS A 316 -22.46 1.54 -9.28
CA HIS A 316 -23.66 0.77 -8.90
C HIS A 316 -23.60 -0.72 -9.28
N THR A 317 -22.43 -1.25 -9.54
CA THR A 317 -22.26 -2.69 -9.78
C THR A 317 -22.22 -3.44 -8.44
N THR A 318 -22.46 -4.74 -8.51
CA THR A 318 -22.57 -5.59 -7.33
C THR A 318 -21.43 -6.58 -7.29
N ALA A 319 -20.93 -6.83 -6.09
CA ALA A 319 -19.92 -7.87 -5.87
C ALA A 319 -20.54 -9.26 -6.10
N THR A 320 -19.81 -10.12 -6.80
CA THR A 320 -20.25 -11.49 -7.13
C THR A 320 -19.55 -12.54 -6.26
N ALA A 321 -18.65 -12.15 -5.40
CA ALA A 321 -17.93 -13.00 -4.45
C ALA A 321 -17.48 -12.18 -3.24
N THR A 322 -17.20 -12.85 -2.13
CA THR A 322 -16.65 -12.24 -0.93
C THR A 322 -15.20 -11.78 -1.14
N VAL A 323 -14.70 -11.00 -0.21
CA VAL A 323 -13.31 -10.53 -0.19
C VAL A 323 -12.56 -11.33 0.86
N TYR A 324 -11.40 -11.81 0.49
CA TYR A 324 -10.47 -12.48 1.39
C TYR A 324 -9.27 -11.59 1.70
N VAL A 325 -8.74 -11.73 2.90
CA VAL A 325 -7.42 -11.23 3.28
C VAL A 325 -6.58 -12.44 3.64
N ASP A 326 -5.58 -12.73 2.81
CA ASP A 326 -4.69 -13.87 2.98
C ASP A 326 -3.29 -13.39 3.32
N ALA A 327 -2.59 -14.13 4.16
CA ALA A 327 -1.19 -13.91 4.45
C ALA A 327 -0.32 -15.05 3.93
N TYR A 328 0.83 -14.69 3.35
CA TYR A 328 1.79 -15.63 2.78
C TYR A 328 3.22 -15.21 3.10
N LYS A 329 4.10 -16.17 3.37
CA LYS A 329 5.54 -15.91 3.31
C LYS A 329 5.99 -15.76 1.85
N LEU A 330 7.13 -15.11 1.66
CA LEU A 330 7.66 -14.88 0.31
C LEU A 330 8.12 -16.18 -0.38
N ASP A 331 8.25 -17.28 0.34
CA ASP A 331 8.52 -18.61 -0.23
C ASP A 331 7.25 -19.30 -0.73
N GLY A 332 6.08 -18.68 -0.58
CA GLY A 332 4.79 -19.21 -0.99
C GLY A 332 4.03 -19.93 0.11
N SER A 333 4.57 -20.02 1.31
CA SER A 333 3.88 -20.66 2.44
C SER A 333 2.68 -19.83 2.85
N PHE A 334 1.49 -20.44 2.79
CA PHE A 334 0.25 -19.83 3.25
C PHE A 334 0.18 -19.83 4.79
N LEU A 335 -0.14 -18.69 5.38
CA LEU A 335 -0.24 -18.54 6.82
C LEU A 335 -1.68 -18.64 7.31
N TRP A 336 -2.54 -17.74 6.87
CA TRP A 336 -3.92 -17.67 7.32
C TRP A 336 -4.80 -16.90 6.34
N ARG A 337 -6.13 -16.98 6.55
CA ARG A 337 -7.17 -16.26 5.81
C ARG A 337 -8.19 -15.64 6.74
N VAL A 338 -8.52 -14.39 6.51
CA VAL A 338 -9.75 -13.74 6.99
C VAL A 338 -10.73 -13.66 5.83
N ASP A 339 -11.94 -14.20 5.99
CA ASP A 339 -13.03 -14.01 5.03
C ASP A 339 -13.90 -12.83 5.49
N LEU A 340 -13.89 -11.75 4.74
CA LEU A 340 -14.61 -10.54 5.13
C LEU A 340 -16.13 -10.67 5.01
N GLY A 341 -16.61 -11.75 4.40
CA GLY A 341 -18.04 -12.03 4.28
C GLY A 341 -18.75 -11.15 3.26
N TRP A 342 -20.07 -11.30 3.20
CA TRP A 342 -20.92 -10.65 2.20
C TRP A 342 -21.34 -9.22 2.55
N ASN A 343 -21.14 -8.77 3.79
CA ASN A 343 -21.49 -7.43 4.22
C ASN A 343 -20.44 -6.38 3.88
N LEU A 344 -19.41 -6.78 3.13
CA LEU A 344 -18.39 -5.89 2.57
C LEU A 344 -18.26 -6.15 1.07
N GLU A 345 -18.51 -5.11 0.29
CA GLU A 345 -18.43 -5.20 -1.17
C GLU A 345 -16.98 -5.27 -1.65
N SER A 346 -16.74 -5.99 -2.74
CA SER A 346 -15.41 -6.12 -3.33
C SER A 346 -14.97 -4.82 -3.99
N GLY A 347 -14.00 -4.15 -3.42
CA GLY A 347 -13.45 -2.93 -4.01
C GLY A 347 -12.55 -2.17 -3.05
N SER A 348 -11.70 -1.33 -3.64
CA SER A 348 -10.67 -0.59 -2.90
C SER A 348 -11.24 0.42 -1.90
N ASP A 349 -12.42 0.97 -2.19
CA ASP A 349 -13.05 1.96 -1.33
C ASP A 349 -13.78 1.38 -0.13
N PHE A 350 -14.21 0.12 -0.24
CA PHE A 350 -15.04 -0.51 0.80
C PHE A 350 -14.21 -1.13 1.93
N THR A 351 -13.01 -1.56 1.63
CA THR A 351 -12.18 -2.38 2.52
C THR A 351 -10.73 -1.88 2.54
N PRO A 352 -10.45 -0.73 3.13
CA PRO A 352 -9.09 -0.29 3.30
C PRO A 352 -8.33 -1.28 4.19
N LEU A 353 -7.04 -1.48 3.92
CA LEU A 353 -6.18 -2.45 4.59
C LEU A 353 -4.87 -1.77 5.00
N LEU A 354 -4.48 -1.97 6.26
CA LEU A 354 -3.17 -1.57 6.79
C LEU A 354 -2.41 -2.80 7.26
N VAL A 355 -1.09 -2.76 7.13
CA VAL A 355 -0.18 -3.76 7.69
C VAL A 355 0.98 -3.01 8.34
N TYR A 356 1.00 -3.00 9.66
CA TYR A 356 1.96 -2.21 10.43
C TYR A 356 2.03 -2.72 11.87
N ASP A 357 3.22 -2.67 12.48
CA ASP A 357 3.38 -2.90 13.92
C ASP A 357 2.83 -1.68 14.65
N VAL A 358 1.61 -1.78 15.15
CA VAL A 358 0.92 -0.65 15.79
C VAL A 358 0.96 -0.69 17.31
N ASP A 359 1.47 -1.75 17.92
CA ASP A 359 1.61 -1.82 19.39
C ASP A 359 3.07 -1.89 19.86
N GLY A 360 4.00 -1.97 18.92
CA GLY A 360 5.45 -1.90 19.18
C GLY A 360 6.03 -3.20 19.69
N ASP A 361 5.42 -4.35 19.39
CA ASP A 361 5.94 -5.66 19.82
C ASP A 361 6.92 -6.28 18.81
N GLY A 362 7.12 -5.63 17.67
CA GLY A 362 7.99 -6.07 16.59
C GLY A 362 7.32 -7.01 15.60
N LYS A 363 5.99 -7.12 15.62
CA LYS A 363 5.21 -7.89 14.65
C LYS A 363 4.08 -7.03 14.12
N ALA A 364 3.91 -7.05 12.82
CA ALA A 364 2.89 -6.24 12.19
C ALA A 364 1.49 -6.81 12.42
N GLU A 365 0.57 -5.96 12.83
CA GLU A 365 -0.85 -6.23 12.81
C GLU A 365 -1.43 -6.01 11.43
N VAL A 366 -2.55 -6.70 11.17
CA VAL A 366 -3.37 -6.48 9.98
C VAL A 366 -4.66 -5.81 10.40
N ILE A 367 -4.91 -4.61 9.87
CA ILE A 367 -6.04 -3.80 10.26
C ILE A 367 -6.92 -3.54 9.04
N THR A 368 -8.19 -3.86 9.15
CA THR A 368 -9.13 -3.64 8.04
C THR A 368 -10.53 -3.38 8.54
N LYS A 369 -11.37 -2.94 7.63
CA LYS A 369 -12.80 -2.80 7.89
C LYS A 369 -13.46 -4.17 7.87
N THR A 370 -14.37 -4.41 8.82
CA THR A 370 -15.13 -5.65 8.98
C THR A 370 -16.61 -5.37 9.23
N SER A 371 -17.39 -6.44 9.24
CA SER A 371 -18.83 -6.42 9.54
C SER A 371 -19.26 -7.77 10.09
N GLU A 372 -20.51 -7.91 10.44
CA GLU A 372 -21.10 -9.20 10.78
C GLU A 372 -20.95 -10.19 9.62
N GLY A 373 -20.68 -11.43 9.93
CA GLY A 373 -20.39 -12.47 8.96
C GLY A 373 -18.91 -12.56 8.56
N THR A 374 -18.04 -11.66 9.04
CA THR A 374 -16.58 -11.80 8.86
C THR A 374 -16.06 -12.96 9.69
N ILE A 375 -15.19 -13.78 9.13
CA ILE A 375 -14.55 -14.93 9.77
C ILE A 375 -13.07 -14.68 9.88
N ASP A 376 -12.52 -14.74 11.09
CA ASP A 376 -11.11 -14.50 11.34
C ASP A 376 -10.21 -15.69 10.95
N GLY A 377 -8.89 -15.51 11.03
CA GLY A 377 -7.90 -16.54 10.67
C GLY A 377 -7.99 -17.82 11.51
N THR A 378 -8.65 -17.78 12.66
CA THR A 378 -8.86 -18.95 13.55
C THR A 378 -10.24 -19.57 13.37
N GLY A 379 -11.09 -19.03 12.48
CA GLY A 379 -12.42 -19.52 12.18
C GLY A 379 -13.53 -18.93 13.06
N VAL A 380 -13.26 -17.90 13.82
CA VAL A 380 -14.27 -17.24 14.65
C VAL A 380 -15.03 -16.23 13.81
N THR A 381 -16.36 -16.30 13.84
CA THR A 381 -17.25 -15.44 13.06
C THR A 381 -17.76 -14.27 13.91
N ILE A 382 -17.77 -13.08 13.35
CA ILE A 382 -18.50 -11.95 13.93
C ILE A 382 -19.99 -12.23 13.72
N GLY A 383 -20.70 -12.57 14.78
CA GLY A 383 -22.13 -12.85 14.75
C GLY A 383 -22.99 -11.58 14.76
N ASP A 384 -24.26 -11.75 15.09
CA ASP A 384 -25.22 -10.67 15.29
C ASP A 384 -24.78 -9.83 16.50
N THR A 385 -24.31 -8.62 16.25
CA THR A 385 -23.71 -7.75 17.28
C THR A 385 -24.68 -6.71 17.83
N ASP A 386 -25.75 -6.41 17.11
CA ASP A 386 -26.76 -5.43 17.51
C ASP A 386 -28.09 -6.08 17.94
N GLY A 387 -28.21 -7.39 17.80
CA GLY A 387 -29.34 -8.18 18.27
C GLY A 387 -30.55 -8.04 17.38
N ASP A 388 -30.44 -7.63 16.15
CA ASP A 388 -31.56 -7.44 15.23
C ASP A 388 -31.97 -8.73 14.50
N GLY A 389 -31.21 -9.79 14.70
CA GLY A 389 -31.46 -11.11 14.12
C GLY A 389 -31.02 -11.23 12.67
N LYS A 390 -30.27 -10.30 12.16
CA LYS A 390 -29.71 -10.34 10.80
C LYS A 390 -28.20 -10.54 10.84
N THR A 391 -27.69 -11.09 9.79
CA THR A 391 -26.26 -11.20 9.51
C THR A 391 -25.96 -11.02 8.02
N ASP A 392 -26.94 -10.60 7.24
CA ASP A 392 -26.82 -10.25 5.82
C ASP A 392 -27.60 -8.95 5.55
N TYR A 393 -26.88 -7.89 5.26
CA TYR A 393 -27.40 -6.55 5.05
C TYR A 393 -27.48 -6.14 3.58
N ARG A 394 -27.29 -7.07 2.65
CA ARG A 394 -27.42 -6.79 1.22
C ARG A 394 -28.88 -6.45 0.90
N ASN A 395 -29.07 -5.37 0.17
CA ASN A 395 -30.39 -5.01 -0.34
C ASN A 395 -30.75 -5.86 -1.59
N SER A 396 -31.90 -5.60 -2.21
CA SER A 396 -32.36 -6.32 -3.40
C SER A 396 -31.41 -6.24 -4.58
N ASP A 397 -30.57 -5.22 -4.60
CA ASP A 397 -29.58 -5.01 -5.67
C ASP A 397 -28.21 -5.59 -5.30
N GLY A 398 -28.11 -6.24 -4.14
CA GLY A 398 -26.87 -6.83 -3.62
C GLY A 398 -25.91 -5.82 -2.98
N ARG A 399 -26.32 -4.55 -2.81
CA ARG A 399 -25.50 -3.49 -2.21
C ARG A 399 -25.66 -3.48 -0.69
N VAL A 400 -24.61 -3.06 0.01
CA VAL A 400 -24.61 -2.97 1.48
C VAL A 400 -24.62 -1.52 1.90
N LEU A 401 -25.82 -1.00 2.19
CA LEU A 401 -26.04 0.40 2.58
C LEU A 401 -26.49 0.57 4.04
N SER A 402 -26.51 -0.50 4.81
CA SER A 402 -26.88 -0.51 6.22
C SER A 402 -26.14 -1.64 6.95
N GLY A 403 -26.34 -1.75 8.26
CA GLY A 403 -25.75 -2.78 9.10
C GLY A 403 -24.50 -2.31 9.84
N PRO A 404 -24.05 -3.09 10.82
CA PRO A 404 -22.86 -2.79 11.62
C PRO A 404 -21.58 -2.81 10.78
N GLU A 405 -20.71 -1.90 11.09
CA GLU A 405 -19.39 -1.77 10.45
C GLU A 405 -18.34 -1.55 11.54
N PHE A 406 -17.21 -2.23 11.43
CA PHE A 406 -16.16 -2.18 12.44
C PHE A 406 -14.77 -1.91 11.78
N MET A 407 -13.85 -1.44 12.59
CA MET A 407 -12.41 -1.56 12.35
C MET A 407 -11.93 -2.69 13.26
N SER A 408 -11.39 -3.75 12.67
CA SER A 408 -10.80 -4.87 13.40
C SER A 408 -9.29 -4.88 13.25
N ILE A 409 -8.61 -5.24 14.32
CA ILE A 409 -7.16 -5.44 14.39
C ILE A 409 -6.92 -6.93 14.54
N TYR A 410 -6.13 -7.50 13.64
CA TYR A 410 -5.79 -8.92 13.61
C TYR A 410 -4.33 -9.14 13.92
N ARG A 411 -4.04 -10.17 14.69
CA ARG A 411 -2.67 -10.60 14.96
C ARG A 411 -2.00 -11.11 13.68
N GLY A 412 -0.80 -10.62 13.39
CA GLY A 412 -0.05 -10.98 12.19
C GLY A 412 0.20 -12.48 12.03
N THR A 413 0.51 -13.17 13.13
CA THR A 413 0.94 -14.57 13.08
C THR A 413 -0.14 -15.57 12.66
N ASP A 414 -1.41 -15.31 12.94
CA ASP A 414 -2.48 -16.29 12.73
C ASP A 414 -3.82 -15.69 12.25
N GLY A 415 -3.88 -14.39 12.05
CA GLY A 415 -5.09 -13.70 11.61
C GLY A 415 -6.22 -13.71 12.64
N LYS A 416 -5.93 -13.95 13.92
CA LYS A 416 -6.91 -13.91 14.99
C LYS A 416 -7.31 -12.47 15.28
N GLU A 417 -8.61 -12.19 15.35
CA GLU A 417 -9.05 -10.87 15.76
C GLU A 417 -8.65 -10.60 17.22
N LEU A 418 -7.91 -9.52 17.43
CA LEU A 418 -7.45 -9.08 18.75
C LEU A 418 -8.51 -8.18 19.40
N ILE A 419 -9.03 -7.23 18.63
CA ILE A 419 -9.98 -6.24 19.11
C ILE A 419 -10.67 -5.57 17.92
N ARG A 420 -11.84 -5.03 18.13
CA ARG A 420 -12.52 -4.17 17.16
C ARG A 420 -13.25 -3.00 17.83
N THR A 421 -13.51 -1.98 17.03
CA THR A 421 -14.36 -0.85 17.39
C THR A 421 -15.30 -0.51 16.25
N ASN A 422 -16.37 0.21 16.54
CA ASN A 422 -17.29 0.66 15.49
C ASN A 422 -16.58 1.57 14.50
N TRP A 423 -16.82 1.34 13.23
CA TRP A 423 -16.42 2.26 12.18
C TRP A 423 -17.12 3.62 12.36
N ILE A 424 -16.63 4.67 11.68
CA ILE A 424 -17.33 5.95 11.62
C ILE A 424 -18.76 5.71 11.14
N ALA A 425 -19.74 6.10 11.92
CA ALA A 425 -21.14 5.81 11.67
C ALA A 425 -21.58 6.27 10.27
N ARG A 426 -22.23 5.38 9.52
CA ARG A 426 -22.76 5.72 8.21
C ARG A 426 -23.95 6.66 8.34
N GLY A 427 -24.84 6.42 9.29
CA GLY A 427 -26.11 7.13 9.38
C GLY A 427 -26.96 6.86 8.14
N SER A 428 -27.68 7.86 7.70
CA SER A 428 -28.40 7.81 6.42
C SER A 428 -27.46 8.07 5.25
N VAL A 429 -27.65 7.39 4.14
CA VAL A 429 -26.89 7.64 2.91
C VAL A 429 -26.98 9.10 2.50
N SER A 430 -28.15 9.72 2.68
CA SER A 430 -28.36 11.15 2.37
C SER A 430 -27.55 12.10 3.25
N ASP A 431 -27.10 11.65 4.41
CA ASP A 431 -26.18 12.47 5.25
C ASP A 431 -24.86 12.77 4.55
N TRP A 432 -24.48 11.94 3.57
CA TRP A 432 -23.24 12.07 2.79
C TRP A 432 -23.44 12.82 1.46
N GLY A 433 -24.67 13.28 1.18
CA GLY A 433 -24.97 14.13 0.04
C GLY A 433 -25.29 13.41 -1.26
N ASP A 434 -25.56 12.11 -1.21
CA ASP A 434 -26.09 11.33 -2.32
C ASP A 434 -27.18 10.35 -1.86
N SER A 435 -27.77 9.62 -2.79
CA SER A 435 -28.82 8.63 -2.49
C SER A 435 -28.40 7.20 -2.81
N THR A 436 -27.16 7.01 -3.22
CA THR A 436 -26.68 5.74 -3.81
C THR A 436 -25.62 5.06 -2.95
N GLY A 437 -25.08 5.76 -1.96
CA GLY A 437 -23.99 5.26 -1.13
C GLY A 437 -22.61 5.51 -1.73
N ASN A 438 -22.48 6.16 -2.88
CA ASN A 438 -21.19 6.46 -3.49
C ASN A 438 -20.24 7.12 -2.49
N ARG A 439 -20.70 8.14 -1.76
CA ARG A 439 -19.86 8.91 -0.86
C ARG A 439 -19.66 8.25 0.49
N SER A 440 -20.71 7.68 1.06
CA SER A 440 -20.64 6.99 2.35
C SER A 440 -19.80 5.70 2.33
N CYS A 441 -19.61 5.12 1.16
CA CYS A 441 -18.81 3.90 0.98
C CYS A 441 -17.36 4.18 0.60
N ARG A 442 -16.94 5.44 0.43
CA ARG A 442 -15.54 5.79 0.22
C ARG A 442 -14.85 5.96 1.56
N GLN A 443 -13.92 5.09 1.81
CA GLN A 443 -13.29 4.93 3.12
C GLN A 443 -11.80 4.78 2.96
N GLN A 444 -11.06 5.31 3.94
CA GLN A 444 -9.61 5.34 3.93
C GLN A 444 -9.07 5.09 5.33
N MET A 445 -7.90 4.52 5.41
CA MET A 445 -7.14 4.34 6.64
C MET A 445 -5.69 4.76 6.46
N GLY A 446 -5.00 4.98 7.56
CA GLY A 446 -3.59 5.28 7.52
C GLY A 446 -2.91 5.12 8.87
N ILE A 447 -1.60 5.25 8.87
CA ILE A 447 -0.75 5.24 10.05
C ILE A 447 -0.08 6.61 10.16
N ALA A 448 0.02 7.15 11.39
CA ALA A 448 0.69 8.41 11.65
C ALA A 448 1.33 8.41 13.04
N TYR A 449 2.48 9.04 13.18
CA TYR A 449 3.16 9.21 14.48
C TYR A 449 2.67 10.50 15.16
N LEU A 450 1.44 10.43 15.73
CA LEU A 450 0.77 11.62 16.30
C LEU A 450 1.41 12.12 17.60
N ASP A 451 2.14 11.26 18.30
CA ASP A 451 2.91 11.63 19.48
C ASP A 451 4.41 11.75 19.18
N GLY A 452 4.79 11.57 17.92
CA GLY A 452 6.16 11.64 17.43
C GLY A 452 6.99 10.38 17.68
N ALA A 453 6.44 9.35 18.31
CA ALA A 453 7.18 8.15 18.70
C ALA A 453 6.47 6.84 18.35
N HIS A 454 5.17 6.78 18.53
CA HIS A 454 4.39 5.54 18.39
C HIS A 454 3.37 5.69 17.25
N PRO A 455 3.15 4.63 16.45
CA PRO A 455 2.18 4.68 15.36
C PRO A 455 0.74 4.70 15.88
N SER A 456 -0.07 5.59 15.33
CA SER A 456 -1.52 5.71 15.58
C SER A 456 -2.28 5.36 14.32
N ILE A 457 -3.51 4.88 14.46
CA ILE A 457 -4.38 4.47 13.34
C ILE A 457 -5.31 5.62 12.98
N ILE A 458 -5.31 6.00 11.72
CA ILE A 458 -6.21 7.00 11.17
C ILE A 458 -7.32 6.29 10.41
N MET A 459 -8.57 6.63 10.72
CA MET A 459 -9.78 6.12 10.08
C MET A 459 -10.53 7.27 9.43
N SER A 460 -10.95 7.14 8.18
CA SER A 460 -11.70 8.17 7.47
C SER A 460 -12.89 7.58 6.72
N ARG A 461 -13.99 8.34 6.69
CA ARG A 461 -15.17 8.06 5.86
C ARG A 461 -15.57 9.33 5.13
N GLY A 462 -15.99 9.15 3.88
CA GLY A 462 -16.56 10.20 3.07
C GLY A 462 -15.57 10.95 2.22
N VAL A 463 -16.11 11.59 1.20
CA VAL A 463 -15.37 12.31 0.16
C VAL A 463 -16.31 13.36 -0.42
N TYR A 464 -15.78 14.31 -1.14
CA TYR A 464 -16.47 15.45 -1.77
C TYR A 464 -16.96 16.46 -0.73
N ALA A 465 -18.21 16.32 -0.26
CA ALA A 465 -18.83 17.33 0.61
C ALA A 465 -18.68 17.01 2.09
N TYR A 466 -18.93 15.79 2.49
CA TYR A 466 -18.91 15.42 3.91
C TYR A 466 -17.78 14.43 4.19
N GLN A 467 -16.98 14.77 5.18
CA GLN A 467 -15.81 13.97 5.57
C GLN A 467 -15.67 13.95 7.07
N VAL A 468 -15.36 12.76 7.59
CA VAL A 468 -15.04 12.55 9.01
C VAL A 468 -13.74 11.77 9.11
N VAL A 469 -12.86 12.19 10.01
CA VAL A 469 -11.59 11.54 10.30
C VAL A 469 -11.51 11.28 11.80
N GLN A 470 -11.02 10.11 12.18
CA GLN A 470 -10.77 9.75 13.57
C GLN A 470 -9.36 9.19 13.71
N ALA A 471 -8.74 9.45 14.84
CA ALA A 471 -7.47 8.87 15.22
C ALA A 471 -7.63 7.97 16.44
N TRP A 472 -6.90 6.87 16.43
CA TRP A 472 -6.97 5.82 17.44
C TRP A 472 -5.58 5.31 17.80
N ASP A 473 -5.37 4.98 19.06
CA ASP A 473 -4.20 4.25 19.53
C ASP A 473 -4.57 2.82 19.91
N TYR A 474 -3.70 1.88 19.54
CA TYR A 474 -3.76 0.52 20.03
C TYR A 474 -2.51 0.27 20.88
N ARG A 475 -2.69 0.18 22.19
CA ARG A 475 -1.58 0.02 23.15
C ARG A 475 -1.97 -0.96 24.24
N GLY A 476 -1.08 -1.91 24.54
CA GLY A 476 -1.27 -2.87 25.61
C GLY A 476 -2.58 -3.66 25.46
N GLY A 477 -3.00 -3.95 24.25
CA GLY A 477 -4.23 -4.67 23.96
C GLY A 477 -5.51 -3.84 24.07
N ALA A 478 -5.40 -2.53 24.23
CA ALA A 478 -6.53 -1.63 24.34
C ALA A 478 -6.55 -0.61 23.19
N LEU A 479 -7.75 -0.38 22.65
CA LEU A 479 -7.98 0.56 21.57
C LEU A 479 -8.63 1.83 22.12
N SER A 480 -8.00 2.96 21.93
CA SER A 480 -8.41 4.25 22.46
C SER A 480 -8.53 5.31 21.37
N LYS A 481 -9.67 5.99 21.32
CA LYS A 481 -9.87 7.08 20.37
C LYS A 481 -9.21 8.35 20.89
N LEU A 482 -8.30 8.92 20.10
CA LEU A 482 -7.59 10.15 20.45
C LEU A 482 -8.46 11.37 20.18
N TRP A 483 -8.97 11.46 18.97
CA TRP A 483 -9.80 12.59 18.53
C TRP A 483 -10.67 12.21 17.33
N ALA A 484 -11.58 13.12 16.99
CA ALA A 484 -12.40 13.05 15.79
C ALA A 484 -12.55 14.45 15.21
N TRP A 485 -12.43 14.54 13.89
CA TRP A 485 -12.63 15.73 13.10
C TRP A 485 -13.80 15.50 12.14
N ASP A 486 -14.64 16.54 11.98
CA ASP A 486 -15.80 16.54 11.10
C ASP A 486 -15.83 17.91 10.39
N ASN A 487 -15.89 17.89 9.06
CA ASN A 487 -15.86 19.13 8.29
C ASN A 487 -17.18 19.91 8.27
N GLY A 488 -18.22 19.39 8.93
CA GLY A 488 -19.54 20.04 9.00
C GLY A 488 -20.34 19.95 7.69
N GLY A 489 -19.92 19.15 6.74
CA GLY A 489 -20.56 19.01 5.42
C GLY A 489 -21.76 18.08 5.38
N LYS A 490 -22.26 17.61 6.52
CA LYS A 490 -23.35 16.65 6.60
C LYS A 490 -24.58 17.10 5.82
N GLY A 491 -25.06 16.24 4.93
CA GLY A 491 -26.24 16.52 4.10
C GLY A 491 -25.98 17.43 2.91
N GLN A 492 -24.76 17.90 2.74
CA GLN A 492 -24.42 18.75 1.60
C GLN A 492 -24.22 17.91 0.35
N SER A 493 -24.75 18.39 -0.77
CA SER A 493 -24.53 17.82 -2.10
C SER A 493 -23.58 18.74 -2.86
N GLY A 494 -22.80 18.22 -3.74
CA GLY A 494 -21.81 18.97 -4.51
C GLY A 494 -20.39 18.55 -4.15
N GLU A 495 -19.40 19.23 -4.73
CA GLU A 495 -17.99 18.88 -4.61
C GLU A 495 -17.17 20.11 -4.21
N TRP A 496 -17.68 20.88 -3.27
CA TRP A 496 -17.15 22.20 -2.93
C TRP A 496 -16.21 22.23 -1.74
N TYR A 497 -15.85 21.08 -1.21
CA TYR A 497 -14.99 21.00 -0.03
C TYR A 497 -13.67 20.34 -0.37
N SER A 498 -12.63 20.83 0.27
CA SER A 498 -11.28 20.33 0.14
C SER A 498 -11.19 18.83 0.37
N SER A 499 -11.00 18.09 -0.68
CA SER A 499 -11.04 16.62 -0.62
C SER A 499 -10.15 15.98 -1.68
N ALA A 500 -9.43 14.94 -1.26
CA ALA A 500 -8.86 13.97 -2.17
C ALA A 500 -9.39 12.58 -1.84
N GLN A 501 -9.34 11.70 -2.83
CA GLN A 501 -9.75 10.30 -2.64
C GLN A 501 -8.63 9.45 -2.03
N CYS A 502 -7.61 10.05 -1.46
CA CYS A 502 -6.53 9.37 -0.75
C CYS A 502 -6.08 10.17 0.48
N LEU A 503 -5.31 9.50 1.34
CA LEU A 503 -4.65 10.07 2.49
C LEU A 503 -3.15 9.94 2.33
N ARG A 504 -2.40 10.88 2.89
CA ARG A 504 -0.96 10.79 3.07
C ARG A 504 -0.61 11.33 4.44
N MET A 505 0.41 10.77 5.06
CA MET A 505 0.90 11.21 6.34
C MET A 505 2.39 11.52 6.28
N GLY A 506 2.81 12.45 7.12
CA GLY A 506 4.20 12.83 7.28
C GLY A 506 4.29 14.14 8.06
N ASP A 507 5.45 14.40 8.63
CA ASP A 507 5.76 15.64 9.35
C ASP A 507 5.86 16.80 8.36
N ALA A 508 4.70 17.38 8.05
CA ALA A 508 4.58 18.39 7.00
C ALA A 508 5.09 19.77 7.45
N ASN A 509 5.05 20.05 8.75
CA ASN A 509 5.41 21.35 9.30
C ASN A 509 6.78 21.36 10.02
N GLY A 510 7.40 20.18 10.19
CA GLY A 510 8.73 20.02 10.77
C GLY A 510 8.75 20.08 12.29
N ASP A 511 7.64 19.76 12.95
CA ASP A 511 7.56 19.78 14.42
C ASP A 511 7.78 18.42 15.08
N GLY A 512 8.00 17.38 14.28
CA GLY A 512 8.28 16.03 14.72
C GLY A 512 7.05 15.14 14.88
N TYR A 513 5.86 15.66 14.63
CA TYR A 513 4.59 14.92 14.65
C TYR A 513 4.05 14.84 13.22
N ASP A 514 3.33 13.76 12.91
CA ASP A 514 2.79 13.62 11.56
C ASP A 514 1.45 14.37 11.41
N GLU A 515 1.30 15.05 10.28
CA GLU A 515 0.06 15.61 9.79
C GLU A 515 -0.72 14.59 8.95
N ILE A 516 -2.06 14.76 8.94
CA ILE A 516 -2.96 14.01 8.08
C ILE A 516 -3.33 14.89 6.90
N LEU A 517 -2.84 14.52 5.72
CA LEU A 517 -3.02 15.27 4.48
C LEU A 517 -4.11 14.62 3.62
N LYS A 518 -5.05 15.45 3.13
CA LYS A 518 -6.12 15.05 2.20
C LYS A 518 -6.10 15.89 0.92
N GLY A 519 -4.91 16.14 0.40
CA GLY A 519 -4.71 16.96 -0.81
C GLY A 519 -4.81 18.45 -0.49
N PRO A 520 -5.98 19.08 -0.66
CA PRO A 520 -6.14 20.50 -0.36
C PRO A 520 -6.47 20.81 1.12
N LEU A 521 -6.24 19.87 2.00
CA LEU A 521 -6.50 20.00 3.44
C LEU A 521 -5.40 19.30 4.23
N ALA A 522 -4.98 19.88 5.35
CA ALA A 522 -4.14 19.26 6.35
C ALA A 522 -4.75 19.40 7.74
N LEU A 523 -4.67 18.31 8.51
CA LEU A 523 -4.99 18.30 9.94
C LEU A 523 -3.68 18.08 10.70
N ASP A 524 -3.49 18.80 11.80
CA ASP A 524 -2.36 18.59 12.69
C ASP A 524 -2.53 17.30 13.52
N HIS A 525 -1.49 16.88 14.19
CA HIS A 525 -1.46 15.70 15.01
C HIS A 525 -2.54 15.67 16.12
N THR A 526 -3.13 16.82 16.47
CA THR A 526 -4.23 16.91 17.46
C THR A 526 -5.61 16.87 16.82
N GLY A 527 -5.69 16.72 15.49
CA GLY A 527 -6.93 16.68 14.73
C GLY A 527 -7.51 18.07 14.41
N LYS A 528 -6.76 19.14 14.59
CA LYS A 528 -7.20 20.47 14.18
C LYS A 528 -6.80 20.73 12.75
N THR A 529 -7.60 21.52 12.05
CA THR A 529 -7.25 21.97 10.71
C THR A 529 -6.03 22.86 10.77
N LEU A 530 -4.93 22.40 10.17
CA LEU A 530 -3.71 23.18 10.02
C LEU A 530 -3.89 24.24 8.92
N TRP A 531 -4.36 23.79 7.77
CA TRP A 531 -4.78 24.67 6.66
C TRP A 531 -5.84 23.95 5.79
N ASP A 532 -6.60 24.75 5.02
CA ASP A 532 -7.68 24.26 4.17
C ASP A 532 -7.83 25.22 2.97
N GLU A 533 -7.62 24.74 1.76
CA GLU A 533 -7.84 25.51 0.54
C GLU A 533 -9.34 25.56 0.21
N LYS A 534 -10.08 26.23 1.03
CA LYS A 534 -11.52 26.41 0.81
C LYS A 534 -11.74 27.04 -0.55
N LEU A 535 -12.65 26.75 -1.29
CA LEU A 535 -13.01 27.35 -2.57
C LEU A 535 -12.38 26.65 -3.80
N ILE A 536 -11.75 25.52 -3.65
CA ILE A 536 -11.44 24.71 -4.84
C ILE A 536 -12.75 24.15 -5.40
N LYS A 537 -12.76 23.89 -6.70
CA LYS A 537 -13.88 23.26 -7.37
C LYS A 537 -13.56 21.81 -7.60
N GLY A 538 -14.54 20.96 -7.31
CA GLY A 538 -14.36 19.52 -7.49
C GLY A 538 -13.46 18.92 -6.42
N HIS A 539 -12.83 17.82 -6.77
CA HIS A 539 -11.97 17.05 -5.89
C HIS A 539 -10.72 16.64 -6.66
N GLY A 540 -9.85 15.84 -6.05
CA GLY A 540 -8.72 15.22 -6.71
C GLY A 540 -8.66 13.74 -6.39
N ASP A 541 -8.33 12.93 -7.37
CA ASP A 541 -8.08 11.51 -7.15
C ASP A 541 -6.74 11.31 -6.47
N TYR A 542 -5.74 12.10 -6.85
CA TYR A 542 -4.36 11.91 -6.47
C TYR A 542 -3.70 13.16 -5.94
N PHE A 543 -2.77 12.96 -5.03
CA PHE A 543 -1.71 13.91 -4.71
C PHE A 543 -0.49 13.15 -4.17
N HIS A 544 0.67 13.77 -4.27
CA HIS A 544 1.93 13.21 -3.78
C HIS A 544 2.57 14.13 -2.78
N ILE A 545 3.24 13.56 -1.78
CA ILE A 545 4.02 14.32 -0.81
C ILE A 545 5.47 13.83 -0.81
N GLY A 546 6.40 14.73 -0.58
CA GLY A 546 7.82 14.40 -0.43
C GLY A 546 8.68 15.64 -0.46
N ILE A 547 9.97 15.46 -0.24
CA ILE A 547 10.97 16.49 -0.54
C ILE A 547 11.23 16.39 -2.06
N LEU A 548 10.52 17.16 -2.84
CA LEU A 548 10.52 17.06 -4.29
C LEU A 548 11.65 17.86 -4.96
N THR A 549 12.42 18.61 -4.19
CA THR A 549 13.57 19.36 -4.69
C THR A 549 14.63 19.59 -3.61
N PRO A 550 15.92 19.54 -3.95
CA PRO A 550 16.98 19.89 -2.99
C PRO A 550 17.06 21.38 -2.72
N ALA A 551 16.28 22.20 -3.43
CA ALA A 551 16.29 23.66 -3.28
C ALA A 551 15.41 24.16 -2.14
N ARG A 552 14.64 23.31 -1.50
CA ARG A 552 13.74 23.66 -0.40
C ARG A 552 13.86 22.65 0.72
N SER A 553 13.74 23.10 1.94
CA SER A 553 13.51 22.28 3.11
C SER A 553 12.00 22.08 3.29
N GLY A 554 11.61 21.00 3.97
CA GLY A 554 10.22 20.65 4.25
C GLY A 554 9.53 19.97 3.06
N LEU A 555 8.39 19.38 3.33
CA LEU A 555 7.65 18.61 2.35
C LEU A 555 6.91 19.52 1.37
N GLN A 556 6.72 19.02 0.15
CA GLN A 556 5.87 19.62 -0.86
C GLN A 556 4.74 18.68 -1.22
N ILE A 557 3.62 19.25 -1.66
CA ILE A 557 2.46 18.50 -2.18
C ILE A 557 2.33 18.80 -3.66
N PHE A 558 2.39 17.77 -4.50
CA PHE A 558 1.96 17.87 -5.89
C PHE A 558 0.49 17.46 -5.97
N ARG A 559 -0.40 18.42 -6.21
CA ARG A 559 -1.85 18.24 -6.19
C ARG A 559 -2.44 18.30 -7.59
N ILE A 560 -3.43 17.43 -7.86
CA ILE A 560 -4.11 17.28 -9.14
C ILE A 560 -5.62 17.28 -8.86
N LEU A 561 -6.38 18.11 -9.56
CA LEU A 561 -7.83 18.27 -9.39
C LEU A 561 -8.60 17.91 -10.66
N GLU A 562 -9.90 17.67 -10.51
CA GLU A 562 -10.75 17.17 -11.59
C GLU A 562 -11.71 18.20 -12.19
N ALA A 563 -11.74 19.42 -11.68
CA ALA A 563 -12.65 20.44 -12.20
C ALA A 563 -11.90 21.64 -12.79
N ALA A 564 -12.43 22.18 -13.86
CA ALA A 564 -11.87 23.32 -14.56
C ALA A 564 -11.64 24.51 -13.59
N GLN A 565 -10.39 24.89 -13.37
CA GLN A 565 -10.00 25.99 -12.48
C GLN A 565 -8.55 26.39 -12.64
N ASP A 566 -8.21 27.55 -12.10
CA ASP A 566 -6.81 27.95 -11.92
C ASP A 566 -6.16 27.10 -10.83
N ASN A 567 -4.88 26.83 -11.00
CA ASN A 567 -4.10 25.99 -10.10
C ASN A 567 -4.70 24.59 -9.93
N GLY A 568 -5.41 24.07 -10.92
CA GLY A 568 -5.96 22.70 -10.85
C GLY A 568 -4.89 21.60 -10.79
N VAL A 569 -3.72 21.86 -11.38
CA VAL A 569 -2.48 21.09 -11.14
C VAL A 569 -1.52 22.07 -10.48
N ALA A 570 -1.03 21.74 -9.29
CA ALA A 570 -0.22 22.67 -8.51
C ALA A 570 0.80 21.98 -7.60
N MET A 571 1.87 22.72 -7.30
CA MET A 571 2.82 22.38 -6.25
C MET A 571 2.53 23.29 -5.05
N LEU A 572 2.39 22.70 -3.87
CA LEU A 572 2.13 23.43 -2.65
C LEU A 572 3.26 23.19 -1.63
N ASP A 573 3.43 24.13 -0.76
CA ASP A 573 4.18 23.97 0.49
C ASP A 573 3.31 23.18 1.47
N ALA A 574 3.78 22.05 1.97
CA ALA A 574 2.95 21.15 2.77
C ALA A 574 2.65 21.70 4.17
N ALA A 575 3.52 22.53 4.71
CA ALA A 575 3.33 23.12 6.04
C ALA A 575 2.22 24.18 6.06
N THR A 576 1.99 24.86 4.94
CA THR A 576 1.13 26.04 4.90
C THR A 576 -0.02 25.96 3.89
N GLY A 577 -0.01 24.98 2.99
CA GLY A 577 -0.94 24.91 1.88
C GLY A 577 -0.70 25.97 0.80
N THR A 578 0.39 26.74 0.90
CA THR A 578 0.66 27.82 -0.04
C THR A 578 1.04 27.29 -1.42
N VAL A 579 0.33 27.73 -2.44
CA VAL A 579 0.63 27.37 -3.83
C VAL A 579 1.97 27.97 -4.24
N LEU A 580 2.94 27.15 -4.56
CA LEU A 580 4.27 27.53 -5.03
C LEU A 580 4.25 27.86 -6.52
N TRP A 581 3.53 27.06 -7.28
CA TRP A 581 3.18 27.30 -8.68
C TRP A 581 1.95 26.47 -9.05
N GLY A 582 1.25 26.86 -10.11
CA GLY A 582 0.08 26.14 -10.58
C GLY A 582 -0.17 26.30 -12.06
N LYS A 583 -0.94 25.39 -12.62
CA LYS A 583 -1.44 25.38 -14.00
C LYS A 583 -2.95 25.38 -13.98
N THR A 584 -3.54 26.20 -14.85
CA THR A 584 -4.98 26.18 -15.13
C THR A 584 -5.34 24.93 -15.89
N ILE A 585 -6.41 24.26 -15.48
CA ILE A 585 -6.97 23.11 -16.18
C ILE A 585 -8.36 23.43 -16.72
N ALA A 586 -8.74 22.78 -17.82
CA ALA A 586 -10.03 23.01 -18.47
C ALA A 586 -11.06 21.93 -18.09
N GLY A 587 -10.69 20.96 -17.31
CA GLY A 587 -11.53 19.82 -16.89
C GLY A 587 -10.75 18.89 -15.99
N ASP A 588 -11.16 17.63 -15.96
CA ASP A 588 -10.54 16.57 -15.19
C ASP A 588 -9.09 16.35 -15.63
N ALA A 589 -8.14 16.63 -14.72
CA ALA A 589 -6.72 16.38 -14.95
C ALA A 589 -6.33 14.94 -14.59
N SER A 590 -7.30 14.11 -14.23
CA SER A 590 -7.14 12.69 -13.95
C SER A 590 -6.07 12.46 -12.87
N ARG A 591 -4.99 11.83 -13.26
CA ARG A 591 -3.89 11.47 -12.38
C ARG A 591 -2.58 11.99 -12.92
N GLY A 592 -1.55 11.87 -12.14
CA GLY A 592 -0.20 12.27 -12.52
C GLY A 592 0.73 12.03 -11.36
N TYR A 593 2.00 12.35 -11.55
CA TYR A 593 3.03 12.09 -10.57
C TYR A 593 4.03 13.24 -10.46
N ALA A 594 4.69 13.29 -9.32
CA ALA A 594 5.89 14.09 -9.11
C ALA A 594 6.99 13.15 -8.64
N SER A 595 8.00 12.95 -9.48
CA SER A 595 9.08 12.02 -9.19
C SER A 595 10.36 12.37 -9.94
N HIS A 596 11.51 12.03 -9.38
CA HIS A 596 12.79 12.27 -10.03
C HIS A 596 13.06 11.19 -11.09
N ILE A 597 12.78 11.49 -12.35
CA ILE A 597 12.92 10.57 -13.48
C ILE A 597 13.97 11.01 -14.51
N ASP A 598 14.42 12.25 -14.48
CA ASP A 598 15.41 12.79 -15.43
C ASP A 598 16.71 13.14 -14.71
N SER A 599 17.72 12.31 -14.86
CA SER A 599 19.02 12.46 -14.20
C SER A 599 19.75 13.78 -14.55
N ARG A 600 19.32 14.49 -15.58
CA ARG A 600 19.90 15.79 -15.98
C ARG A 600 19.38 16.95 -15.14
N GLN A 601 18.29 16.74 -14.42
CA GLN A 601 17.59 17.74 -13.62
C GLN A 601 17.89 17.55 -12.14
N LYS A 602 17.69 18.61 -11.37
CA LYS A 602 17.68 18.56 -9.91
C LYS A 602 16.24 18.77 -9.45
N GLY A 603 15.74 17.86 -8.70
CA GLY A 603 14.34 17.90 -8.25
C GLY A 603 13.45 16.99 -9.09
N ALA A 604 12.23 16.83 -8.64
CA ALA A 604 11.23 15.96 -9.25
C ALA A 604 10.73 16.55 -10.56
N GLN A 605 10.37 15.68 -11.48
CA GLN A 605 9.60 16.04 -12.66
C GLN A 605 8.14 15.78 -12.36
N CYS A 606 7.26 16.63 -12.91
CA CYS A 606 5.83 16.61 -12.64
C CYS A 606 5.05 16.46 -13.95
N TRP A 607 4.07 15.59 -13.98
CA TRP A 607 3.16 15.41 -15.11
C TRP A 607 1.75 15.06 -14.65
N ALA A 608 0.75 15.45 -15.43
CA ALA A 608 -0.66 15.21 -15.16
C ALA A 608 -1.45 15.37 -16.45
N GLY A 609 -2.72 14.99 -16.45
CA GLY A 609 -3.64 15.36 -17.53
C GLY A 609 -3.90 16.86 -17.59
N GLN A 610 -4.49 17.32 -18.70
CA GLN A 610 -4.93 18.70 -18.94
C GLN A 610 -3.83 19.80 -18.94
N ILE A 611 -2.56 19.42 -18.94
CA ILE A 611 -1.44 20.36 -18.99
C ILE A 611 -0.65 20.21 -20.29
N ASN A 612 -1.34 19.96 -21.41
CA ASN A 612 -0.80 19.83 -22.77
C ASN A 612 0.16 18.66 -22.94
N ASP A 613 0.07 17.64 -22.11
CA ASP A 613 1.02 16.52 -22.07
C ASP A 613 2.48 16.97 -21.83
N ASP A 614 2.69 18.12 -21.20
CA ASP A 614 4.01 18.62 -20.88
C ASP A 614 4.62 17.89 -19.70
N LEU A 615 5.91 17.64 -19.76
CA LEU A 615 6.70 17.28 -18.59
C LEU A 615 7.27 18.55 -17.97
N LEU A 616 6.93 18.77 -16.71
CA LEU A 616 7.39 19.94 -15.96
C LEU A 616 8.53 19.58 -15.01
N ASN A 617 9.37 20.52 -14.68
CA ASN A 617 10.29 20.41 -13.56
C ASN A 617 9.57 20.82 -12.25
N TYR A 618 10.21 20.57 -11.12
CA TYR A 618 9.66 20.86 -9.77
C TYR A 618 9.20 22.32 -9.57
N ASP A 619 9.68 23.23 -10.37
CA ASP A 619 9.35 24.66 -10.32
C ASP A 619 8.26 25.07 -11.32
N GLY A 620 7.66 24.11 -12.00
CA GLY A 620 6.60 24.33 -12.99
C GLY A 620 7.09 24.71 -14.38
N THR A 621 8.39 24.75 -14.62
CA THR A 621 8.93 25.02 -15.96
C THR A 621 8.82 23.77 -16.85
N VAL A 622 8.48 23.99 -18.12
CA VAL A 622 8.35 22.89 -19.09
C VAL A 622 9.75 22.45 -19.54
N ILE A 623 10.03 21.18 -19.42
CA ILE A 623 11.29 20.57 -19.87
C ILE A 623 11.13 19.67 -21.08
N CYS A 624 9.95 19.09 -21.29
CA CYS A 624 9.58 18.40 -22.53
C CYS A 624 8.17 18.88 -22.94
N ASN A 625 8.08 19.50 -24.09
CA ASN A 625 6.85 20.13 -24.54
C ASN A 625 5.98 19.12 -25.29
N GLY A 626 4.75 18.96 -24.87
CA GLY A 626 3.78 18.03 -25.48
C GLY A 626 4.18 16.57 -25.36
N THR A 627 5.06 16.25 -24.43
CA THR A 627 5.51 14.88 -24.20
C THR A 627 5.81 14.67 -22.71
N SER A 628 5.02 13.81 -22.09
CA SER A 628 5.23 13.34 -20.72
C SER A 628 5.20 11.81 -20.70
N PRO A 629 5.63 11.18 -19.61
CA PRO A 629 5.63 9.72 -19.50
C PRO A 629 4.26 9.11 -19.72
N SER A 630 3.23 9.78 -19.25
CA SER A 630 1.85 9.36 -19.44
C SER A 630 0.94 10.58 -19.51
N LYS A 631 -0.20 10.42 -20.15
CA LYS A 631 -1.18 11.49 -20.33
C LYS A 631 -2.18 11.59 -19.18
N GLY A 632 -1.71 11.44 -17.96
CA GLY A 632 -2.57 11.40 -16.78
C GLY A 632 -3.04 10.00 -16.42
N ASP A 633 -2.41 8.98 -16.98
CA ASP A 633 -2.67 7.58 -16.64
C ASP A 633 -1.91 7.14 -15.38
N HIS A 634 -2.20 5.92 -14.92
CA HIS A 634 -1.66 5.36 -13.69
C HIS A 634 -0.25 4.77 -13.86
N TRP A 635 0.67 5.51 -14.36
CA TRP A 635 2.04 5.05 -14.61
C TRP A 635 2.94 5.42 -13.43
N ALA A 636 3.13 4.48 -12.54
CA ALA A 636 3.79 4.71 -11.27
C ALA A 636 5.31 4.71 -11.38
N PRO A 637 6.00 5.65 -10.74
CA PRO A 637 7.46 5.63 -10.65
C PRO A 637 7.96 4.55 -9.69
N ILE A 638 9.10 3.93 -10.03
CA ILE A 638 9.75 2.86 -9.26
C ILE A 638 11.29 3.04 -9.30
N TRP A 639 11.99 2.84 -8.19
CA TRP A 639 13.45 2.75 -8.19
C TRP A 639 13.88 1.37 -8.69
N TRP A 640 14.22 1.28 -9.95
CA TRP A 640 14.58 0.04 -10.64
C TRP A 640 15.99 0.06 -11.22
N GLU A 641 16.46 1.22 -11.62
CA GLU A 641 17.78 1.40 -12.22
C GLU A 641 18.88 1.31 -11.17
N GLY A 642 20.14 1.32 -11.60
CA GLY A 642 21.28 1.28 -10.69
C GLY A 642 21.50 2.57 -9.91
N GLY A 643 20.93 3.68 -10.36
CA GLY A 643 21.09 5.01 -9.77
C GLY A 643 19.86 5.49 -9.01
N PHE A 644 19.86 6.78 -8.67
CA PHE A 644 18.84 7.40 -7.84
C PHE A 644 17.67 8.02 -8.62
N THR A 645 17.59 7.79 -9.92
CA THR A 645 16.43 8.14 -10.74
C THR A 645 15.43 7.00 -10.73
N ARG A 646 14.15 7.35 -10.80
CA ARG A 646 13.08 6.36 -10.93
C ARG A 646 12.79 6.04 -12.39
N SER A 647 12.57 4.78 -12.68
CA SER A 647 11.89 4.28 -13.86
C SER A 647 10.38 4.43 -13.69
N ILE A 648 9.62 4.13 -14.74
CA ILE A 648 8.17 4.33 -14.77
C ILE A 648 7.51 3.04 -15.22
N THR A 649 6.53 2.56 -14.45
CA THR A 649 5.71 1.43 -14.85
C THR A 649 4.55 1.90 -15.72
N ASP A 650 4.10 1.08 -16.67
CA ASP A 650 2.90 1.32 -17.45
C ASP A 650 1.82 0.30 -17.09
N GLU A 651 1.08 0.57 -16.06
CA GLU A 651 0.12 -0.38 -15.50
C GLU A 651 -0.98 -0.86 -16.46
N PHE A 652 -1.16 -0.20 -17.59
CA PHE A 652 -2.30 -0.44 -18.50
C PHE A 652 -1.93 -0.73 -19.94
N SER A 653 -0.66 -0.87 -20.28
CA SER A 653 -0.30 -0.99 -21.67
C SER A 653 -0.43 -2.40 -22.21
N GLY A 654 -1.56 -2.69 -22.73
CA GLY A 654 -1.72 -3.84 -23.61
C GLY A 654 -1.86 -5.19 -22.92
N ASN A 655 -1.70 -6.25 -23.70
CA ASN A 655 -1.91 -7.62 -23.28
C ASN A 655 -0.59 -8.35 -23.01
N ASP A 656 0.53 -7.67 -23.05
CA ASP A 656 1.85 -8.27 -22.91
C ASP A 656 2.52 -8.00 -21.55
N GLY A 657 1.79 -7.40 -20.62
CA GLY A 657 2.18 -7.22 -19.22
C GLY A 657 2.44 -5.78 -18.83
N VAL A 658 2.98 -5.61 -17.63
CA VAL A 658 3.46 -4.32 -17.12
C VAL A 658 4.90 -4.11 -17.60
N HIS A 659 5.18 -2.94 -18.14
CA HIS A 659 6.53 -2.57 -18.59
C HIS A 659 7.17 -1.64 -17.56
N ILE A 660 8.48 -1.76 -17.37
CA ILE A 660 9.27 -0.80 -16.61
C ILE A 660 10.15 -0.06 -17.62
N ASN A 661 9.99 1.25 -17.65
CA ASN A 661 10.59 2.10 -18.65
C ASN A 661 11.50 3.16 -18.01
N GLN A 662 12.64 3.41 -18.64
CA GLN A 662 13.54 4.51 -18.29
C GLN A 662 13.14 5.75 -19.09
N TRP A 663 13.11 6.90 -18.43
CA TRP A 663 12.94 8.18 -19.11
C TRP A 663 14.24 8.68 -19.71
N ASN A 664 14.25 8.90 -21.01
CA ASN A 664 15.34 9.55 -21.70
C ASN A 664 15.01 11.04 -21.88
N GLY A 665 15.50 11.86 -20.97
CA GLY A 665 15.21 13.28 -21.00
C GLY A 665 15.82 14.02 -22.19
N ALA A 666 16.85 13.47 -22.85
CA ALA A 666 17.45 14.13 -24.01
C ALA A 666 16.57 14.04 -25.25
N SER A 667 15.79 12.97 -25.37
CA SER A 667 14.85 12.72 -26.47
C SER A 667 13.39 12.86 -26.05
N CYS A 668 13.12 13.11 -24.77
CA CYS A 668 11.77 13.13 -24.19
C CYS A 668 11.00 11.86 -24.56
N SER A 669 11.55 10.70 -24.27
CA SER A 669 10.98 9.41 -24.66
C SER A 669 11.29 8.33 -23.63
N LEU A 670 10.52 7.26 -23.69
CA LEU A 670 10.70 6.09 -22.84
C LEU A 670 11.54 5.03 -23.55
N THR A 671 12.32 4.29 -22.76
CA THR A 671 13.09 3.12 -23.21
C THR A 671 12.76 1.96 -22.28
N GLU A 672 12.24 0.87 -22.82
CA GLU A 672 11.87 -0.31 -22.04
C GLU A 672 13.11 -0.96 -21.42
N LEU A 673 13.06 -1.22 -20.13
CA LEU A 673 14.07 -1.96 -19.38
C LEU A 673 13.65 -3.41 -19.13
N MET A 674 12.37 -3.63 -18.88
CA MET A 674 11.83 -4.94 -18.52
C MET A 674 10.33 -4.96 -18.76
N LYS A 675 9.79 -6.16 -19.01
CA LYS A 675 8.36 -6.40 -19.00
C LYS A 675 8.00 -7.72 -18.34
N THR A 676 6.85 -7.75 -17.71
CA THR A 676 6.43 -8.90 -16.91
C THR A 676 5.84 -10.07 -17.74
N GLY A 677 5.51 -9.81 -18.99
CA GLY A 677 4.93 -10.80 -19.91
C GLY A 677 3.41 -10.88 -19.83
N SER A 678 2.83 -11.55 -20.82
CA SER A 678 1.39 -11.62 -20.98
C SER A 678 0.68 -12.27 -19.79
N GLY A 679 -0.53 -11.82 -19.53
CA GLY A 679 -1.36 -12.32 -18.44
C GLY A 679 -1.14 -11.65 -17.10
N THR A 680 -0.08 -10.86 -16.96
CA THR A 680 0.11 -10.03 -15.77
C THR A 680 -0.87 -8.86 -15.80
N ARG A 681 -1.32 -8.45 -14.63
CA ARG A 681 -2.38 -7.48 -14.54
C ARG A 681 -1.96 -6.35 -13.60
N ILE A 682 -2.82 -5.89 -12.81
CA ILE A 682 -2.67 -4.68 -12.03
C ILE A 682 -1.52 -4.82 -11.02
N THR A 683 -0.67 -3.82 -10.94
CA THR A 683 0.30 -3.63 -9.86
C THR A 683 -0.43 -3.62 -8.53
N GLN A 684 0.04 -4.42 -7.59
CA GLN A 684 -0.56 -4.54 -6.26
C GLN A 684 0.10 -3.60 -5.25
N THR A 685 1.41 -3.48 -5.33
CA THR A 685 2.20 -2.50 -4.58
C THR A 685 3.58 -2.34 -5.20
N ILE A 686 4.23 -1.25 -4.87
CA ILE A 686 5.64 -0.95 -5.19
C ILE A 686 6.28 -0.53 -3.87
N ALA A 687 7.28 -1.27 -3.41
CA ALA A 687 7.97 -1.01 -2.16
C ALA A 687 9.32 -1.72 -2.09
N ASP A 688 10.23 -1.23 -1.24
CA ASP A 688 11.52 -1.85 -0.91
C ASP A 688 11.26 -3.04 0.02
N ILE A 689 11.06 -4.22 -0.55
CA ILE A 689 10.66 -5.43 0.17
C ILE A 689 11.86 -6.36 0.41
N LEU A 690 12.80 -6.42 -0.53
CA LEU A 690 13.86 -7.42 -0.56
C LEU A 690 15.18 -6.81 -0.99
N GLY A 691 16.27 -7.43 -0.61
CA GLY A 691 17.58 -7.10 -1.15
C GLY A 691 18.03 -5.69 -0.80
N ASP A 692 18.44 -4.93 -1.80
CA ASP A 692 18.95 -3.58 -1.57
C ASP A 692 17.80 -2.55 -1.45
N TRP A 693 18.13 -1.28 -1.39
CA TRP A 693 17.19 -0.18 -1.16
C TRP A 693 16.20 0.09 -2.31
N ARG A 694 16.31 -0.63 -3.42
CA ARG A 694 15.43 -0.42 -4.57
C ARG A 694 14.11 -1.16 -4.37
N GLU A 695 13.12 -0.70 -5.10
CA GLU A 695 11.74 -1.17 -4.91
C GLU A 695 11.43 -2.42 -5.72
N GLU A 696 10.63 -3.30 -5.16
CA GLU A 696 10.01 -4.43 -5.84
C GLU A 696 8.66 -4.05 -6.41
N LEU A 697 8.32 -4.72 -7.53
CA LEU A 697 7.03 -4.60 -8.19
C LEU A 697 6.21 -5.86 -7.93
N VAL A 698 5.12 -5.71 -7.17
CA VAL A 698 4.23 -6.83 -6.82
C VAL A 698 3.07 -6.88 -7.81
N ILE A 699 2.93 -8.00 -8.51
CA ILE A 699 1.92 -8.20 -9.56
C ILE A 699 1.02 -9.38 -9.23
N GLY A 700 -0.29 -9.17 -9.34
CA GLY A 700 -1.29 -10.23 -9.18
C GLY A 700 -1.63 -10.90 -10.51
N LEU A 701 -1.61 -12.23 -10.51
CA LEU A 701 -2.11 -13.08 -11.57
C LEU A 701 -3.26 -13.95 -11.03
N PRO A 702 -4.03 -14.59 -11.89
CA PRO A 702 -5.19 -15.38 -11.43
C PRO A 702 -4.86 -16.44 -10.37
N ASN A 703 -3.66 -16.98 -10.34
CA ASN A 703 -3.30 -18.09 -9.47
C ASN A 703 -2.03 -17.85 -8.65
N GLU A 704 -1.38 -16.72 -8.80
CA GLU A 704 -0.15 -16.41 -8.07
C GLU A 704 0.04 -14.90 -7.92
N ILE A 705 0.86 -14.53 -6.95
CA ILE A 705 1.43 -13.19 -6.85
C ILE A 705 2.91 -13.31 -7.23
N ARG A 706 3.40 -12.38 -8.02
CA ARG A 706 4.84 -12.29 -8.35
C ARG A 706 5.44 -11.03 -7.75
N VAL A 707 6.56 -11.20 -7.09
CA VAL A 707 7.37 -10.12 -6.54
C VAL A 707 8.59 -9.97 -7.44
N TYR A 708 8.54 -9.01 -8.34
CA TYR A 708 9.66 -8.72 -9.26
C TYR A 708 10.69 -7.85 -8.58
N THR A 709 11.95 -8.24 -8.68
CA THR A 709 13.08 -7.46 -8.17
C THR A 709 14.06 -7.15 -9.29
N THR A 710 14.78 -6.03 -9.20
CA THR A 710 15.79 -5.67 -10.19
C THR A 710 17.08 -6.48 -10.00
N THR A 711 17.74 -6.79 -11.10
CA THR A 711 19.08 -7.40 -11.11
C THR A 711 20.11 -6.53 -11.80
N ILE A 712 19.76 -5.28 -12.05
CA ILE A 712 20.70 -4.28 -12.58
C ILE A 712 21.62 -3.90 -11.43
N PRO A 713 22.95 -3.98 -11.58
CA PRO A 713 23.87 -3.60 -10.50
C PRO A 713 23.65 -2.16 -10.04
N ALA A 714 23.61 -1.95 -8.75
CA ALA A 714 23.48 -0.64 -8.15
C ALA A 714 24.75 0.20 -8.39
N THR A 715 24.59 1.51 -8.49
CA THR A 715 25.70 2.46 -8.60
C THR A 715 25.84 3.33 -7.33
N GLY A 716 25.01 3.09 -6.34
CA GLY A 716 25.00 3.80 -5.08
C GLY A 716 24.37 3.00 -3.98
N ARG A 717 24.56 3.46 -2.75
CA ARG A 717 24.10 2.79 -1.54
C ARG A 717 23.25 3.70 -0.69
N LEU A 718 22.13 3.17 -0.22
CA LEU A 718 21.26 3.76 0.78
C LEU A 718 20.95 2.72 1.86
N TYR A 719 20.47 3.18 3.00
CA TYR A 719 19.77 2.28 3.92
C TYR A 719 18.39 1.94 3.32
N THR A 720 17.84 0.80 3.73
CA THR A 720 16.51 0.39 3.26
C THR A 720 15.48 1.51 3.48
N LEU A 721 14.72 1.82 2.46
CA LEU A 721 13.68 2.86 2.53
C LEU A 721 12.63 2.50 3.59
N MET A 722 12.48 1.22 3.92
CA MET A 722 11.57 0.75 4.97
C MET A 722 11.99 1.21 6.38
N HIS A 723 13.24 1.65 6.58
CA HIS A 723 13.66 2.33 7.80
C HIS A 723 13.51 3.85 7.75
N ASN A 724 12.89 4.38 6.69
CA ASN A 724 12.46 5.77 6.66
C ASN A 724 10.99 5.85 7.11
N PRO A 725 10.67 6.50 8.23
CA PRO A 725 9.31 6.49 8.78
C PRO A 725 8.23 6.92 7.78
N MET A 726 8.42 8.02 7.06
CA MET A 726 7.41 8.49 6.10
C MET A 726 7.22 7.50 4.94
N TYR A 727 8.29 6.90 4.45
CA TYR A 727 8.20 5.88 3.43
C TYR A 727 7.43 4.66 3.93
N ARG A 728 7.83 4.11 5.08
CA ARG A 728 7.26 2.88 5.65
C ARG A 728 5.78 3.02 6.00
N LEU A 729 5.38 4.12 6.63
CA LEU A 729 3.96 4.31 6.97
C LEU A 729 3.10 4.43 5.70
N ASN A 730 3.63 5.06 4.64
CA ASN A 730 2.90 5.17 3.39
C ASN A 730 2.86 3.82 2.64
N VAL A 731 3.87 2.96 2.77
CA VAL A 731 3.80 1.57 2.30
C VAL A 731 2.73 0.81 3.08
N GLY A 732 2.71 0.93 4.41
CA GLY A 732 1.76 0.25 5.29
C GLY A 732 0.29 0.51 4.98
N GLN A 733 -0.02 1.54 4.20
CA GLN A 733 -1.38 1.91 3.79
C GLN A 733 -1.60 1.82 2.28
N SER A 734 -0.71 1.17 1.53
CA SER A 734 -0.79 1.16 0.07
C SER A 734 -1.97 0.39 -0.51
N ALA A 735 -2.51 -0.59 0.24
CA ALA A 735 -3.60 -1.45 -0.23
C ALA A 735 -4.98 -0.79 -0.13
N GLN A 736 -5.14 0.37 -0.74
CA GLN A 736 -6.42 1.08 -0.84
C GLN A 736 -6.48 1.93 -2.12
N ARG A 737 -7.63 2.56 -2.37
CA ARG A 737 -7.84 3.33 -3.60
C ARG A 737 -6.88 4.50 -3.72
N ASN A 738 -6.49 4.77 -4.96
CA ASN A 738 -5.74 5.96 -5.32
C ASN A 738 -4.47 6.16 -4.49
N PHE A 739 -3.81 5.06 -4.15
CA PHE A 739 -2.52 5.11 -3.54
C PHE A 739 -1.44 5.20 -4.62
N GLY A 740 -0.61 6.21 -4.56
CA GLY A 740 0.56 6.33 -5.43
C GLY A 740 1.76 5.61 -4.82
N THR A 741 2.95 5.95 -5.27
CA THR A 741 4.19 5.43 -4.70
C THR A 741 4.59 6.22 -3.47
N SER A 742 5.29 5.56 -2.55
CA SER A 742 5.84 6.19 -1.35
C SER A 742 7.12 6.97 -1.68
N LEU A 743 7.40 7.99 -0.90
CA LEU A 743 8.64 8.76 -0.96
C LEU A 743 9.20 8.92 0.46
N PRO A 744 10.54 8.98 0.62
CA PRO A 744 11.14 9.28 1.91
C PRO A 744 11.02 10.76 2.26
N ASP A 745 11.25 11.08 3.53
CA ASP A 745 11.26 12.44 4.06
C ASP A 745 12.55 13.23 3.74
N TYR A 746 13.35 12.73 2.84
CA TYR A 746 14.51 13.41 2.30
C TYR A 746 14.50 13.38 0.77
N TYR A 747 15.20 14.34 0.16
CA TYR A 747 15.31 14.36 -1.29
C TYR A 747 16.20 13.23 -1.79
N LEU A 748 15.66 12.37 -2.64
CA LEU A 748 16.35 11.27 -3.30
C LEU A 748 16.39 11.50 -4.81
N GLY A 749 17.58 11.80 -5.34
CA GLY A 749 17.77 12.09 -6.76
C GLY A 749 19.07 12.85 -7.07
N THR A 750 19.18 13.33 -8.29
CA THR A 750 20.37 14.07 -8.76
C THR A 750 20.64 15.30 -7.89
N GLY A 751 21.85 15.36 -7.37
CA GLY A 751 22.28 16.47 -6.51
C GLY A 751 21.86 16.35 -5.07
N MET A 752 21.42 15.17 -4.65
CA MET A 752 21.12 14.86 -3.25
C MET A 752 22.38 14.95 -2.38
N SER A 753 22.20 15.29 -1.14
CA SER A 753 23.19 15.06 -0.09
C SER A 753 23.05 13.62 0.44
N THR A 754 24.05 13.16 1.19
CA THR A 754 23.91 11.90 1.92
C THR A 754 22.64 11.97 2.78
N PRO A 755 21.75 10.97 2.67
CA PRO A 755 20.56 10.93 3.50
C PRO A 755 20.91 11.00 4.98
N PRO A 756 20.12 11.71 5.76
CA PRO A 756 20.30 11.72 7.21
C PRO A 756 20.04 10.33 7.79
N ALA A 757 20.68 10.01 8.88
CA ALA A 757 20.29 8.83 9.65
C ALA A 757 18.86 9.08 10.19
N PRO A 758 17.98 8.11 10.04
CA PRO A 758 16.60 8.28 10.52
C PRO A 758 16.56 8.35 12.05
N ASP A 759 15.67 9.15 12.58
CA ASP A 759 15.49 9.28 14.02
C ASP A 759 14.51 8.21 14.51
N ILE A 760 14.98 6.99 14.53
CA ILE A 760 14.21 5.79 14.85
C ILE A 760 14.83 4.99 15.98
N LYS A 761 14.03 4.11 16.54
CA LYS A 761 14.48 3.02 17.42
C LYS A 761 13.80 1.73 16.96
N TYR A 762 14.56 0.65 16.92
CA TYR A 762 13.99 -0.64 16.58
C TYR A 762 13.16 -1.20 17.74
N VAL A 763 12.05 -1.86 17.42
CA VAL A 763 11.21 -2.63 18.33
C VAL A 763 11.23 -4.09 17.90
N GLY A 764 10.87 -4.98 18.82
CA GLY A 764 10.98 -6.41 18.59
C GLY A 764 12.40 -6.95 18.83
N PRO A 765 12.62 -8.24 18.53
CA PRO A 765 13.92 -8.85 18.70
C PRO A 765 14.90 -8.38 17.61
N PRO A 766 16.19 -8.30 17.92
CA PRO A 766 17.19 -7.98 16.88
C PRO A 766 17.46 -9.22 15.99
N HIS A 767 17.70 -9.02 14.73
CA HIS A 767 17.95 -10.05 13.71
C HIS A 767 19.36 -10.00 13.15
#